data_1543733f6aaca23ca1b806887e7bbee5
#
_entry.id   1543733f6aaca23ca1b806887e7bbee5
#
_cell.length_a   1.000
_cell.length_b   1.000
_cell.length_c   1.000
_cell.angle_alpha   90.00
_cell.angle_beta   90.00
_cell.angle_gamma   90.00
#
_symmetry.space_group_name_H-M   'P 1'
#
loop_
_entity.id
_entity.type
_entity.pdbx_description
1 polymer ?
#
loop_
_entity_poly.entity_id
_entity_poly.type
_entity_poly.pdbx_seq_one_letter_code
_entity_poly.pdbx_strand_id
1 'polypeptide(L)'
;MFLYYSIFYIADVFMRKETYDVTGMTCSSCVRHVEKAVEKQPGVKKVTVNLLKNSMVVDYDENKLNQTEIEHAVSDAGYGAKLRSKNADSTKDPEENSAQKEYDSYKQRLIWSIVFTVPLIYLSMGHMLGWPLPFFFLGTPNAITFSFTQFLLLLPVVYLNRSYFINGFKSLFKGTPNMDSLVALGASAAFVYGIFTIYKIGIGLGFLDFKSVSAHVMNLYFESAGTILTLITLGKTLEAKAKGKTTDAISKLLNLAPKTARVLRENQEKNVPVEEVKKDDVVIVKAGESIPVDGVIISGSASIDESALTGESLPVDKKEGDKAIGATINKSGYFKMRVTKTGDETVLAQIVKLVDEATSSKAPIANLADRISSVFVPIVIGIAFIAALVWLLLGSTFEFALSIGISVLVISCPCALGLATPTAIMVGTGQGAINGILFKSAKALETTHELQTIVFDKTGTITEGKPVVTDVFPLQNTENDLLQIAASLESLSEHPLAQAITTSAKEKNLSFLEVEKFTQVAGQGISGIIDGKKILAGNLKMMNENQIETTSANFLDNSKNGGKTTLYFAQDNRLIGIIRVADVIKDTSKEAIEELNQMGLQTIMLTGDNETTARAIAKKAGIRNVIAEVLPADKEHEIQKLQNQGQKVAMVGDGINDAPALARADVGIAIGAGTDIAIDSADVVLMKSQLTEVSTAIRLSKATIKNIKENLFWAFIYNIIGIPIAAGIFYPAFGFKLSPMIGALAMSFSSVFVVTNALRLRFFSARHSNHKN
;
A
#
# COMPACT_ATOMS: atom_id res chain seq x y z
N MET A 1 -17.52 -24.00 -28.72
CA MET A 1 -16.64 -22.96 -28.21
C MET A 1 -17.40 -21.69 -27.78
N PHE A 2 -18.39 -21.22 -28.53
CA PHE A 2 -19.23 -20.04 -28.16
C PHE A 2 -20.12 -20.26 -26.90
N LEU A 3 -20.60 -21.46 -26.62
CA LEU A 3 -21.40 -21.75 -25.42
C LEU A 3 -20.59 -21.76 -24.11
N TYR A 4 -19.29 -22.07 -24.15
CA TYR A 4 -18.42 -22.02 -22.97
C TYR A 4 -18.05 -20.60 -22.55
N TYR A 5 -17.88 -19.67 -23.52
CA TYR A 5 -17.64 -18.24 -23.24
C TYR A 5 -18.88 -17.55 -22.69
N SER A 6 -20.09 -17.91 -23.13
CA SER A 6 -21.35 -17.33 -22.64
C SER A 6 -21.66 -17.72 -21.19
N ILE A 7 -21.26 -18.91 -20.74
CA ILE A 7 -21.49 -19.36 -19.35
C ILE A 7 -20.56 -18.66 -18.36
N PHE A 8 -19.31 -18.34 -18.76
CA PHE A 8 -18.40 -17.56 -17.92
C PHE A 8 -18.81 -16.09 -17.79
N TYR A 9 -19.36 -15.50 -18.85
CA TYR A 9 -19.84 -14.10 -18.83
C TYR A 9 -21.14 -13.92 -18.03
N ILE A 10 -21.99 -14.93 -17.96
CA ILE A 10 -23.24 -14.89 -17.18
C ILE A 10 -22.98 -15.10 -15.68
N ALA A 11 -21.91 -15.81 -15.30
CA ALA A 11 -21.56 -16.03 -13.90
C ALA A 11 -21.00 -14.78 -13.18
N ASP A 12 -20.40 -13.82 -13.90
CA ASP A 12 -19.87 -12.59 -13.32
C ASP A 12 -20.89 -11.44 -13.20
N VAL A 13 -22.06 -11.55 -13.87
CA VAL A 13 -23.09 -10.48 -13.89
C VAL A 13 -23.79 -10.30 -12.53
N PHE A 14 -23.75 -11.30 -11.64
CA PHE A 14 -24.39 -11.26 -10.31
C PHE A 14 -23.40 -11.17 -9.14
N MET A 15 -22.13 -10.93 -9.41
CA MET A 15 -21.14 -10.76 -8.37
C MET A 15 -21.15 -9.34 -7.83
N ARG A 16 -21.32 -9.22 -6.52
CA ARG A 16 -21.38 -7.95 -5.80
C ARG A 16 -20.24 -7.83 -4.83
N LYS A 17 -19.52 -6.70 -4.90
CA LYS A 17 -18.44 -6.38 -3.98
C LYS A 17 -18.88 -5.27 -3.04
N GLU A 18 -18.97 -5.57 -1.75
CA GLU A 18 -19.46 -4.64 -0.73
C GLU A 18 -18.53 -4.54 0.45
N THR A 19 -18.53 -3.35 1.07
CA THR A 19 -17.71 -3.06 2.25
C THR A 19 -18.62 -2.90 3.47
N TYR A 20 -18.27 -3.60 4.54
CA TYR A 20 -18.97 -3.55 5.83
C TYR A 20 -18.04 -2.97 6.90
N ASP A 21 -18.59 -2.15 7.80
CA ASP A 21 -17.92 -1.76 9.03
C ASP A 21 -18.10 -2.87 10.05
N VAL A 22 -16.98 -3.36 10.61
CA VAL A 22 -16.99 -4.48 11.56
C VAL A 22 -16.57 -3.99 12.94
N THR A 23 -17.39 -4.28 13.96
CA THR A 23 -17.13 -3.85 15.34
C THR A 23 -16.80 -5.04 16.24
N GLY A 24 -15.99 -4.79 17.29
CA GLY A 24 -15.62 -5.81 18.28
C GLY A 24 -14.37 -6.60 17.97
N MET A 25 -13.67 -6.32 16.85
CA MET A 25 -12.37 -6.92 16.55
C MET A 25 -11.26 -6.24 17.35
N THR A 26 -10.45 -7.03 18.04
CA THR A 26 -9.34 -6.53 18.87
C THR A 26 -7.99 -7.13 18.53
N CYS A 27 -7.95 -8.18 17.69
CA CYS A 27 -6.73 -8.90 17.33
C CYS A 27 -6.86 -9.70 16.03
N SER A 28 -5.74 -10.20 15.51
CA SER A 28 -5.68 -11.03 14.29
C SER A 28 -6.51 -12.31 14.35
N SER A 29 -6.63 -12.93 15.54
CA SER A 29 -7.50 -14.09 15.72
C SER A 29 -8.97 -13.74 15.47
N CYS A 30 -9.41 -12.55 15.91
CA CYS A 30 -10.77 -12.04 15.63
C CYS A 30 -11.03 -11.90 14.13
N VAL A 31 -10.05 -11.34 13.39
CA VAL A 31 -10.10 -11.21 11.94
C VAL A 31 -10.35 -12.56 11.28
N ARG A 32 -9.56 -13.58 11.65
CA ARG A 32 -9.68 -14.92 11.08
C ARG A 32 -11.03 -15.59 11.41
N HIS A 33 -11.58 -15.30 12.58
CA HIS A 33 -12.90 -15.82 12.97
C HIS A 33 -14.03 -15.21 12.13
N VAL A 34 -13.99 -13.89 11.90
CA VAL A 34 -14.94 -13.19 11.04
C VAL A 34 -14.82 -13.72 9.59
N GLU A 35 -13.59 -13.84 9.06
CA GLU A 35 -13.36 -14.39 7.72
C GLU A 35 -13.97 -15.79 7.58
N LYS A 36 -13.64 -16.71 8.49
CA LYS A 36 -14.17 -18.08 8.45
C LYS A 36 -15.69 -18.14 8.55
N ALA A 37 -16.32 -17.24 9.32
CA ALA A 37 -17.76 -17.22 9.46
C ALA A 37 -18.46 -16.82 8.15
N VAL A 38 -17.91 -15.84 7.46
CA VAL A 38 -18.44 -15.34 6.18
C VAL A 38 -18.03 -16.25 5.03
N GLU A 39 -16.80 -16.79 4.99
CA GLU A 39 -16.33 -17.77 3.98
C GLU A 39 -17.22 -19.02 3.90
N LYS A 40 -17.86 -19.41 5.02
CA LYS A 40 -18.76 -20.57 5.09
C LYS A 40 -20.13 -20.34 4.46
N GLN A 41 -20.49 -19.09 4.19
CA GLN A 41 -21.81 -18.77 3.62
C GLN A 41 -21.85 -19.16 2.13
N PRO A 42 -22.95 -19.79 1.66
CA PRO A 42 -23.08 -20.16 0.26
C PRO A 42 -23.14 -18.91 -0.61
N GLY A 43 -22.33 -18.88 -1.66
CA GLY A 43 -22.27 -17.72 -2.58
C GLY A 43 -21.13 -16.74 -2.32
N VAL A 44 -20.39 -16.87 -1.23
CA VAL A 44 -19.18 -16.06 -0.98
C VAL A 44 -18.02 -16.58 -1.83
N LYS A 45 -17.46 -15.71 -2.68
CA LYS A 45 -16.26 -15.98 -3.50
C LYS A 45 -15.00 -15.59 -2.76
N LYS A 46 -15.03 -14.43 -2.09
CA LYS A 46 -13.89 -13.89 -1.36
C LYS A 46 -14.35 -13.00 -0.22
N VAL A 47 -13.68 -13.11 0.91
CA VAL A 47 -13.81 -12.16 2.03
C VAL A 47 -12.43 -11.69 2.45
N THR A 48 -12.31 -10.41 2.77
CA THR A 48 -11.08 -9.81 3.28
C THR A 48 -11.45 -8.89 4.43
N VAL A 49 -10.90 -9.16 5.60
CA VAL A 49 -11.15 -8.37 6.82
C VAL A 49 -9.91 -7.57 7.18
N ASN A 50 -10.08 -6.28 7.43
CA ASN A 50 -9.00 -5.37 7.81
C ASN A 50 -9.18 -4.91 9.27
N LEU A 51 -8.23 -5.29 10.14
CA LEU A 51 -8.26 -4.93 11.55
C LEU A 51 -8.01 -3.43 11.79
N LEU A 52 -7.15 -2.79 10.99
CA LEU A 52 -6.80 -1.38 11.20
C LEU A 52 -7.97 -0.45 10.84
N LYS A 53 -8.70 -0.78 9.77
CA LYS A 53 -9.86 -0.02 9.30
C LYS A 53 -11.17 -0.46 9.94
N ASN A 54 -11.14 -1.53 10.75
CA ASN A 54 -12.36 -2.15 11.28
C ASN A 54 -13.40 -2.41 10.19
N SER A 55 -12.96 -2.92 9.03
CA SER A 55 -13.78 -3.12 7.85
C SER A 55 -13.62 -4.53 7.26
N MET A 56 -14.63 -4.96 6.51
CA MET A 56 -14.64 -6.22 5.78
C MET A 56 -15.15 -5.96 4.36
N VAL A 57 -14.44 -6.49 3.37
CA VAL A 57 -14.87 -6.50 1.97
C VAL A 57 -15.31 -7.91 1.63
N VAL A 58 -16.52 -8.06 1.12
CA VAL A 58 -17.11 -9.35 0.71
C VAL A 58 -17.44 -9.30 -0.77
N ASP A 59 -17.01 -10.31 -1.49
CA ASP A 59 -17.29 -10.56 -2.90
C ASP A 59 -18.19 -11.81 -2.96
N TYR A 60 -19.47 -11.64 -3.34
CA TYR A 60 -20.48 -12.66 -3.23
C TYR A 60 -21.53 -12.63 -4.34
N ASP A 61 -22.19 -13.74 -4.57
CA ASP A 61 -23.30 -13.91 -5.53
C ASP A 61 -24.61 -13.43 -4.89
N GLU A 62 -25.15 -12.30 -5.38
CA GLU A 62 -26.38 -11.66 -4.87
C GLU A 62 -27.61 -12.56 -4.95
N ASN A 63 -27.62 -13.55 -5.86
CA ASN A 63 -28.73 -14.51 -5.97
C ASN A 63 -28.70 -15.60 -4.88
N LYS A 64 -27.57 -15.80 -4.20
CA LYS A 64 -27.38 -16.89 -3.22
C LYS A 64 -27.24 -16.38 -1.79
N LEU A 65 -26.90 -15.12 -1.60
CA LEU A 65 -26.63 -14.53 -0.30
C LEU A 65 -27.05 -13.07 -0.29
N ASN A 66 -27.69 -12.63 0.78
CA ASN A 66 -28.09 -11.24 0.96
C ASN A 66 -27.28 -10.53 2.06
N GLN A 67 -27.38 -9.20 2.11
CA GLN A 67 -26.63 -8.36 3.06
C GLN A 67 -26.91 -8.73 4.53
N THR A 68 -28.16 -9.01 4.85
CA THR A 68 -28.59 -9.36 6.22
C THR A 68 -28.03 -10.69 6.67
N GLU A 69 -27.87 -11.65 5.77
CA GLU A 69 -27.25 -12.95 6.08
C GLU A 69 -25.74 -12.81 6.36
N ILE A 70 -25.05 -11.91 5.65
CA ILE A 70 -23.64 -11.57 5.92
C ILE A 70 -23.53 -10.93 7.32
N GLU A 71 -24.38 -9.96 7.65
CA GLU A 71 -24.39 -9.32 8.96
C GLU A 71 -24.71 -10.33 10.07
N HIS A 72 -25.64 -11.26 9.83
CA HIS A 72 -25.95 -12.34 10.76
C HIS A 72 -24.78 -13.31 10.97
N ALA A 73 -24.09 -13.71 9.90
CA ALA A 73 -22.93 -14.59 10.00
C ALA A 73 -21.82 -13.98 10.87
N VAL A 74 -21.59 -12.67 10.75
CA VAL A 74 -20.63 -11.94 11.60
C VAL A 74 -21.14 -11.83 13.03
N SER A 75 -22.44 -11.59 13.23
CA SER A 75 -23.06 -11.55 14.56
C SER A 75 -22.98 -12.90 15.28
N ASP A 76 -23.18 -13.98 14.56
CA ASP A 76 -23.06 -15.35 15.10
C ASP A 76 -21.61 -15.69 15.47
N ALA A 77 -20.64 -15.14 14.77
CA ALA A 77 -19.23 -15.23 15.15
C ALA A 77 -18.89 -14.39 16.40
N GLY A 78 -19.80 -13.50 16.82
CA GLY A 78 -19.63 -12.72 18.06
C GLY A 78 -19.24 -11.27 17.86
N TYR A 79 -19.23 -10.80 16.59
CA TYR A 79 -18.84 -9.45 16.17
C TYR A 79 -20.06 -8.72 15.59
N GLY A 80 -19.96 -7.41 15.39
CA GLY A 80 -20.99 -6.65 14.68
C GLY A 80 -20.55 -6.34 13.27
N ALA A 81 -21.48 -6.37 12.30
CA ALA A 81 -21.24 -5.87 10.95
C ALA A 81 -22.37 -4.95 10.52
N LYS A 82 -22.04 -3.93 9.74
CA LYS A 82 -23.01 -3.02 9.12
C LYS A 82 -22.52 -2.60 7.75
N LEU A 83 -23.38 -2.64 6.74
CA LEU A 83 -23.05 -2.19 5.39
C LEU A 83 -22.63 -0.71 5.42
N ARG A 84 -21.49 -0.39 4.79
CA ARG A 84 -21.00 0.99 4.63
C ARG A 84 -21.80 1.66 3.51
N SER A 85 -22.62 2.66 3.86
CA SER A 85 -23.38 3.44 2.88
C SER A 85 -22.47 4.31 2.02
N LYS A 86 -22.64 4.29 0.70
CA LYS A 86 -21.94 5.17 -0.26
C LYS A 86 -22.32 6.65 -0.14
N ASN A 87 -23.41 6.97 0.55
CA ASN A 87 -23.99 8.32 0.63
C ASN A 87 -23.84 9.00 1.99
N ALA A 88 -22.88 8.57 2.83
CA ALA A 88 -22.61 9.31 4.06
C ALA A 88 -21.82 10.59 3.70
N ASP A 89 -22.47 11.75 3.98
CA ASP A 89 -21.99 13.11 3.79
C ASP A 89 -20.45 13.25 3.75
N SER A 90 -19.95 13.72 2.63
CA SER A 90 -18.53 13.95 2.32
C SER A 90 -17.88 15.11 3.12
N THR A 91 -18.52 15.60 4.17
CA THR A 91 -18.05 16.78 4.91
C THR A 91 -17.30 16.49 6.21
N LYS A 92 -17.19 15.22 6.64
CA LYS A 92 -16.33 14.82 7.79
C LYS A 92 -15.79 13.42 7.55
N ASP A 93 -14.47 13.30 7.47
CA ASP A 93 -13.76 12.02 7.38
C ASP A 93 -14.26 11.04 8.47
N PRO A 94 -15.06 10.02 8.12
CA PRO A 94 -15.62 9.09 9.13
C PRO A 94 -14.52 8.25 9.79
N GLU A 95 -13.38 8.04 9.10
CA GLU A 95 -12.27 7.22 9.58
C GLU A 95 -11.39 7.94 10.61
N GLU A 96 -11.09 9.22 10.39
CA GLU A 96 -10.32 10.04 11.34
C GLU A 96 -11.11 10.24 12.65
N ASN A 97 -12.42 10.43 12.55
CA ASN A 97 -13.31 10.51 13.70
C ASN A 97 -13.45 9.18 14.47
N SER A 98 -13.39 8.03 13.81
CA SER A 98 -13.52 6.73 14.47
C SER A 98 -12.25 6.34 15.21
N ALA A 99 -11.08 6.52 14.63
CA ALA A 99 -9.78 6.23 15.25
C ALA A 99 -9.51 7.18 16.44
N GLN A 100 -9.86 8.45 16.33
CA GLN A 100 -9.73 9.41 17.41
C GLN A 100 -10.69 9.10 18.56
N LYS A 101 -11.93 8.72 18.28
CA LYS A 101 -12.90 8.29 19.31
C LYS A 101 -12.44 7.02 20.04
N GLU A 102 -11.88 6.06 19.30
CA GLU A 102 -11.31 4.84 19.88
C GLU A 102 -10.15 5.20 20.83
N TYR A 103 -9.22 6.04 20.38
CA TYR A 103 -8.11 6.53 21.21
C TYR A 103 -8.61 7.25 22.48
N ASP A 104 -9.55 8.18 22.33
CA ASP A 104 -10.08 8.95 23.46
C ASP A 104 -10.82 8.07 24.48
N SER A 105 -11.54 7.05 24.00
CA SER A 105 -12.18 6.05 24.86
C SER A 105 -11.15 5.25 25.65
N TYR A 106 -10.12 4.71 25.00
CA TYR A 106 -9.04 3.98 25.70
C TYR A 106 -8.26 4.89 26.64
N LYS A 107 -7.99 6.14 26.26
CA LYS A 107 -7.30 7.13 27.09
C LYS A 107 -8.08 7.43 28.39
N GLN A 108 -9.39 7.64 28.29
CA GLN A 108 -10.22 7.86 29.49
C GLN A 108 -10.23 6.64 30.38
N ARG A 109 -10.42 5.44 29.82
CA ARG A 109 -10.36 4.18 30.56
C ARG A 109 -9.01 3.99 31.25
N LEU A 110 -7.92 4.31 30.58
CA LEU A 110 -6.56 4.24 31.13
C LEU A 110 -6.37 5.18 32.31
N ILE A 111 -6.74 6.47 32.14
CA ILE A 111 -6.58 7.48 33.21
C ILE A 111 -7.30 7.02 34.46
N TRP A 112 -8.57 6.63 34.36
CA TRP A 112 -9.32 6.17 35.50
C TRP A 112 -8.81 4.83 36.08
N SER A 113 -8.35 3.92 35.21
CA SER A 113 -7.71 2.70 35.69
C SER A 113 -6.45 3.00 36.52
N ILE A 114 -5.60 3.94 36.09
CA ILE A 114 -4.41 4.38 36.82
C ILE A 114 -4.77 5.00 38.15
N VAL A 115 -5.81 5.86 38.18
CA VAL A 115 -6.27 6.53 39.43
C VAL A 115 -6.61 5.51 40.53
N PHE A 116 -7.17 4.35 40.21
CA PHE A 116 -7.51 3.32 41.16
C PHE A 116 -6.39 2.28 41.35
N THR A 117 -5.63 1.96 40.31
CA THR A 117 -4.57 0.95 40.39
C THR A 117 -3.32 1.45 41.14
N VAL A 118 -2.97 2.73 41.03
CA VAL A 118 -1.81 3.29 41.77
C VAL A 118 -2.02 3.22 43.29
N PRO A 119 -3.16 3.65 43.87
CA PRO A 119 -3.45 3.43 45.31
C PRO A 119 -3.51 1.95 45.67
N LEU A 120 -4.03 1.08 44.81
CA LEU A 120 -4.07 -0.36 45.03
C LEU A 120 -2.66 -0.95 45.13
N ILE A 121 -1.75 -0.60 44.23
CA ILE A 121 -0.33 -1.02 44.29
C ILE A 121 0.35 -0.43 45.52
N TYR A 122 0.12 0.86 45.82
CA TYR A 122 0.69 1.50 47.02
C TYR A 122 0.28 0.75 48.29
N LEU A 123 -0.98 0.39 48.38
CA LEU A 123 -1.49 -0.35 49.54
C LEU A 123 -0.89 -1.77 49.61
N SER A 124 -0.92 -2.52 48.52
CA SER A 124 -0.42 -3.90 48.45
C SER A 124 1.09 -3.99 48.68
N MET A 125 1.89 -3.17 47.95
CA MET A 125 3.35 -3.23 48.01
C MET A 125 3.93 -2.41 49.18
N GLY A 126 3.22 -1.42 49.68
CA GLY A 126 3.70 -0.56 50.76
C GLY A 126 4.03 -1.33 52.01
N HIS A 127 3.25 -2.38 52.33
CA HIS A 127 3.53 -3.28 53.42
C HIS A 127 4.86 -4.03 53.27
N MET A 128 5.20 -4.45 52.02
CA MET A 128 6.44 -5.19 51.75
C MET A 128 7.67 -4.27 51.68
N LEU A 129 7.49 -3.03 51.18
CA LEU A 129 8.58 -2.05 50.96
C LEU A 129 8.78 -1.10 52.13
N GLY A 130 8.02 -1.25 53.19
CA GLY A 130 8.12 -0.38 54.39
C GLY A 130 7.62 1.06 54.12
N TRP A 131 6.75 1.27 53.16
CA TRP A 131 6.15 2.60 52.92
C TRP A 131 5.19 3.00 54.06
N PRO A 132 5.03 4.29 54.35
CA PRO A 132 4.15 4.74 55.39
C PRO A 132 2.67 4.42 55.06
N LEU A 133 2.09 3.45 55.76
CA LEU A 133 0.69 3.11 55.68
C LEU A 133 -0.05 3.59 56.93
N PRO A 134 -1.31 4.06 56.79
CA PRO A 134 -2.15 4.36 57.95
C PRO A 134 -2.28 3.18 58.92
N PHE A 135 -2.29 3.45 60.19
CA PHE A 135 -2.28 2.41 61.27
C PHE A 135 -3.43 1.40 61.15
N PHE A 136 -4.57 1.81 60.60
CA PHE A 136 -5.74 0.95 60.43
C PHE A 136 -5.58 -0.07 59.29
N PHE A 137 -4.49 -0.04 58.54
CA PHE A 137 -4.11 -1.09 57.60
C PHE A 137 -3.00 -2.00 58.11
N LEU A 138 -2.42 -1.69 59.26
CA LEU A 138 -1.28 -2.44 59.81
C LEU A 138 -1.72 -3.49 60.81
N GLY A 139 -1.02 -4.61 60.82
CA GLY A 139 -1.24 -5.70 61.77
C GLY A 139 -2.34 -6.68 61.38
N THR A 140 -2.24 -7.91 61.91
CA THR A 140 -3.19 -9.00 61.64
C THR A 140 -4.64 -8.71 62.03
N PRO A 141 -4.96 -7.93 63.12
CA PRO A 141 -6.34 -7.56 63.41
C PRO A 141 -7.01 -6.75 62.28
N ASN A 142 -6.25 -5.97 61.54
CA ASN A 142 -6.76 -5.12 60.47
C ASN A 142 -6.72 -5.79 59.09
N ALA A 143 -6.42 -7.09 59.00
CA ALA A 143 -6.26 -7.83 57.78
C ALA A 143 -7.52 -7.79 56.86
N ILE A 144 -8.72 -7.79 57.45
CA ILE A 144 -9.97 -7.64 56.68
C ILE A 144 -10.07 -6.25 56.07
N THR A 145 -9.82 -5.19 56.85
CA THR A 145 -9.85 -3.80 56.37
C THR A 145 -8.87 -3.61 55.22
N PHE A 146 -7.66 -4.12 55.37
CA PHE A 146 -6.63 -4.08 54.34
C PHE A 146 -7.05 -4.80 53.04
N SER A 147 -7.53 -6.04 53.16
CA SER A 147 -7.90 -6.88 52.02
C SER A 147 -9.16 -6.37 51.31
N PHE A 148 -10.17 -5.94 52.10
CA PHE A 148 -11.43 -5.42 51.54
C PHE A 148 -11.24 -4.08 50.88
N THR A 149 -10.35 -3.21 51.36
CA THR A 149 -10.02 -1.95 50.71
C THR A 149 -9.36 -2.20 49.34
N GLN A 150 -8.45 -3.18 49.20
CA GLN A 150 -7.89 -3.56 47.91
C GLN A 150 -8.96 -4.06 46.95
N PHE A 151 -9.90 -4.88 47.45
CA PHE A 151 -11.04 -5.33 46.65
C PHE A 151 -11.88 -4.15 46.13
N LEU A 152 -12.22 -3.18 47.01
CA LEU A 152 -13.00 -1.99 46.65
C LEU A 152 -12.26 -1.11 45.62
N LEU A 153 -10.94 -0.99 45.69
CA LEU A 153 -10.13 -0.26 44.72
C LEU A 153 -10.06 -0.97 43.34
N LEU A 154 -10.14 -2.30 43.35
CA LEU A 154 -10.13 -3.07 42.10
C LEU A 154 -11.47 -3.01 41.35
N LEU A 155 -12.61 -2.93 42.04
CA LEU A 155 -13.94 -2.95 41.38
C LEU A 155 -14.12 -1.91 40.28
N PRO A 156 -13.76 -0.63 40.44
CA PRO A 156 -13.82 0.35 39.37
C PRO A 156 -12.96 -0.05 38.17
N VAL A 157 -11.76 -0.59 38.39
CA VAL A 157 -10.86 -1.04 37.32
C VAL A 157 -11.50 -2.17 36.50
N VAL A 158 -12.10 -3.15 37.16
CA VAL A 158 -12.83 -4.25 36.52
C VAL A 158 -14.03 -3.72 35.71
N TYR A 159 -14.82 -2.79 36.30
CA TYR A 159 -15.97 -2.21 35.65
C TYR A 159 -15.58 -1.41 34.39
N LEU A 160 -14.56 -0.56 34.47
CA LEU A 160 -14.03 0.21 33.35
C LEU A 160 -13.55 -0.70 32.21
N ASN A 161 -12.98 -1.84 32.57
CA ASN A 161 -12.39 -2.81 31.64
C ASN A 161 -13.27 -4.03 31.37
N ARG A 162 -14.59 -3.96 31.69
CA ARG A 162 -15.54 -5.08 31.55
C ARG A 162 -15.60 -5.66 30.12
N SER A 163 -15.26 -4.88 29.11
CA SER A 163 -15.24 -5.34 27.73
C SER A 163 -14.29 -6.53 27.51
N TYR A 164 -13.15 -6.57 28.19
CA TYR A 164 -12.22 -7.71 28.11
C TYR A 164 -12.86 -9.00 28.60
N PHE A 165 -13.62 -8.93 29.70
CA PHE A 165 -14.32 -10.10 30.26
C PHE A 165 -15.45 -10.55 29.35
N ILE A 166 -16.31 -9.61 28.89
CA ILE A 166 -17.46 -9.92 28.06
C ILE A 166 -17.00 -10.55 26.72
N ASN A 167 -16.08 -9.91 26.04
CA ASN A 167 -15.58 -10.40 24.74
C ASN A 167 -14.75 -11.67 24.92
N GLY A 168 -13.90 -11.72 25.95
CA GLY A 168 -13.00 -12.83 26.20
C GLY A 168 -13.77 -14.12 26.52
N PHE A 169 -14.74 -14.09 27.45
CA PHE A 169 -15.54 -15.27 27.77
C PHE A 169 -16.50 -15.64 26.63
N LYS A 170 -17.10 -14.66 25.92
CA LYS A 170 -17.94 -14.93 24.78
C LYS A 170 -17.17 -15.70 23.69
N SER A 171 -15.96 -15.28 23.38
CA SER A 171 -15.07 -15.95 22.39
C SER A 171 -14.63 -17.33 22.89
N LEU A 172 -14.31 -17.46 24.18
CA LEU A 172 -13.90 -18.72 24.78
C LEU A 172 -15.02 -19.78 24.70
N PHE A 173 -16.25 -19.42 25.10
CA PHE A 173 -17.39 -20.35 25.06
C PHE A 173 -17.84 -20.70 23.63
N LYS A 174 -17.53 -19.84 22.63
CA LYS A 174 -17.76 -20.16 21.21
C LYS A 174 -16.65 -21.00 20.58
N GLY A 175 -15.64 -21.45 21.37
CA GLY A 175 -14.52 -22.25 20.87
C GLY A 175 -13.54 -21.46 19.98
N THR A 176 -13.56 -20.15 20.06
CA THR A 176 -12.71 -19.24 19.28
C THR A 176 -11.94 -18.29 20.20
N PRO A 177 -11.13 -18.82 21.14
CA PRO A 177 -10.44 -17.97 22.11
C PRO A 177 -9.51 -16.97 21.44
N ASN A 178 -9.48 -15.77 21.97
CA ASN A 178 -8.71 -14.64 21.48
C ASN A 178 -7.88 -14.00 22.60
N MET A 179 -7.23 -12.87 22.31
CA MET A 179 -6.44 -12.12 23.27
C MET A 179 -7.25 -11.74 24.53
N ASP A 180 -8.48 -11.27 24.35
CA ASP A 180 -9.34 -10.89 25.48
C ASP A 180 -9.66 -12.09 26.37
N SER A 181 -9.68 -13.32 25.80
CA SER A 181 -9.88 -14.57 26.57
C SER A 181 -8.72 -14.83 27.55
N LEU A 182 -7.47 -14.57 27.13
CA LEU A 182 -6.29 -14.72 28.01
C LEU A 182 -6.33 -13.72 29.15
N VAL A 183 -6.68 -12.47 28.84
CA VAL A 183 -6.83 -11.41 29.85
C VAL A 183 -7.96 -11.73 30.80
N ALA A 184 -9.13 -12.12 30.29
CA ALA A 184 -10.29 -12.48 31.09
C ALA A 184 -9.99 -13.64 32.04
N LEU A 185 -9.34 -14.71 31.54
CA LEU A 185 -8.96 -15.86 32.37
C LEU A 185 -7.97 -15.45 33.47
N GLY A 186 -6.88 -14.74 33.11
CA GLY A 186 -5.85 -14.35 34.08
C GLY A 186 -6.38 -13.38 35.16
N ALA A 187 -7.08 -12.33 34.74
CA ALA A 187 -7.64 -11.35 35.67
C ALA A 187 -8.77 -11.94 36.53
N SER A 188 -9.63 -12.80 35.97
CA SER A 188 -10.68 -13.48 36.74
C SER A 188 -10.10 -14.46 37.74
N ALA A 189 -9.06 -15.21 37.39
CA ALA A 189 -8.40 -16.12 38.30
C ALA A 189 -7.82 -15.38 39.52
N ALA A 190 -7.12 -14.25 39.29
CA ALA A 190 -6.59 -13.41 40.35
C ALA A 190 -7.72 -12.78 41.21
N PHE A 191 -8.79 -12.31 40.59
CA PHE A 191 -9.93 -11.69 41.24
C PHE A 191 -10.69 -12.70 42.15
N VAL A 192 -11.03 -13.87 41.61
CA VAL A 192 -11.75 -14.93 42.36
C VAL A 192 -10.88 -15.47 43.49
N TYR A 193 -9.59 -15.67 43.24
CA TYR A 193 -8.66 -16.10 44.28
C TYR A 193 -8.55 -15.05 45.41
N GLY A 194 -8.49 -13.77 45.10
CA GLY A 194 -8.49 -12.69 46.10
C GLY A 194 -9.74 -12.71 47.01
N ILE A 195 -10.92 -12.95 46.43
CA ILE A 195 -12.17 -13.12 47.19
C ILE A 195 -12.06 -14.35 48.09
N PHE A 196 -11.61 -15.48 47.59
CA PHE A 196 -11.40 -16.70 48.40
C PHE A 196 -10.43 -16.43 49.55
N THR A 197 -9.38 -15.66 49.33
CA THR A 197 -8.41 -15.28 50.35
C THR A 197 -9.02 -14.40 51.45
N ILE A 198 -9.93 -13.46 51.10
CA ILE A 198 -10.68 -12.67 52.11
C ILE A 198 -11.48 -13.59 53.01
N TYR A 199 -12.17 -14.62 52.47
CA TYR A 199 -12.88 -15.61 53.30
C TYR A 199 -11.93 -16.38 54.21
N LYS A 200 -10.76 -16.78 53.75
CA LYS A 200 -9.75 -17.47 54.57
C LYS A 200 -9.23 -16.59 55.70
N ILE A 201 -8.99 -15.31 55.42
CA ILE A 201 -8.59 -14.31 56.43
C ILE A 201 -9.68 -14.16 57.47
N GLY A 202 -10.98 -14.06 57.08
CA GLY A 202 -12.12 -13.96 58.01
C GLY A 202 -12.23 -15.18 58.91
N ILE A 203 -12.08 -16.38 58.36
CA ILE A 203 -12.10 -17.64 59.12
C ILE A 203 -10.91 -17.67 60.12
N GLY A 204 -9.69 -17.35 59.64
CA GLY A 204 -8.49 -17.34 60.48
C GLY A 204 -8.57 -16.37 61.64
N LEU A 205 -9.14 -15.18 61.42
CA LEU A 205 -9.43 -14.21 62.51
C LEU A 205 -10.47 -14.76 63.54
N GLY A 206 -11.51 -15.42 63.02
CA GLY A 206 -12.54 -16.04 63.91
C GLY A 206 -11.99 -17.15 64.82
N PHE A 207 -10.98 -17.90 64.38
CA PHE A 207 -10.30 -18.94 65.14
C PHE A 207 -8.99 -18.45 65.79
N LEU A 208 -8.66 -17.16 65.73
CA LEU A 208 -7.42 -16.58 66.23
C LEU A 208 -6.13 -17.21 65.66
N ASP A 209 -6.19 -17.80 64.46
CA ASP A 209 -5.03 -18.32 63.73
C ASP A 209 -4.31 -17.20 62.98
N PHE A 210 -3.57 -16.37 63.70
CA PHE A 210 -2.85 -15.22 63.14
C PHE A 210 -1.74 -15.62 62.22
N LYS A 211 -1.22 -16.84 62.29
CA LYS A 211 -0.20 -17.33 61.35
C LYS A 211 -0.81 -17.58 59.99
N SER A 212 -1.96 -18.22 59.93
CA SER A 212 -2.71 -18.41 58.69
C SER A 212 -3.15 -17.08 58.10
N VAL A 213 -3.68 -16.14 58.91
CA VAL A 213 -4.07 -14.81 58.47
C VAL A 213 -2.90 -14.07 57.82
N SER A 214 -1.72 -14.04 58.45
CA SER A 214 -0.53 -13.37 57.93
C SER A 214 -0.08 -13.95 56.60
N ALA A 215 -0.11 -15.27 56.44
CA ALA A 215 0.24 -15.94 55.19
C ALA A 215 -0.71 -15.57 54.03
N HIS A 216 -2.02 -15.46 54.30
CA HIS A 216 -3.04 -15.14 53.31
C HIS A 216 -3.02 -13.65 52.89
N VAL A 217 -2.78 -12.74 53.84
CA VAL A 217 -2.68 -11.28 53.57
C VAL A 217 -1.60 -10.96 52.55
N MET A 218 -0.50 -11.72 52.52
CA MET A 218 0.60 -11.55 51.57
C MET A 218 0.28 -12.01 50.15
N ASN A 219 -0.82 -12.73 49.92
CA ASN A 219 -1.14 -13.40 48.68
C ASN A 219 -2.54 -13.05 48.16
N LEU A 220 -2.93 -11.79 48.14
CA LEU A 220 -4.26 -11.35 47.73
C LEU A 220 -4.48 -11.31 46.21
N TYR A 221 -3.45 -11.02 45.43
CA TYR A 221 -3.44 -10.88 43.95
C TYR A 221 -4.41 -9.86 43.34
N PHE A 222 -5.07 -8.99 44.12
CA PHE A 222 -5.91 -7.92 43.63
C PHE A 222 -5.09 -6.87 42.82
N GLU A 223 -3.91 -6.55 43.32
CA GLU A 223 -2.97 -5.67 42.62
C GLU A 223 -2.52 -6.25 41.25
N SER A 224 -2.37 -7.57 41.19
CA SER A 224 -2.01 -8.26 39.93
C SER A 224 -3.16 -8.13 38.93
N ALA A 225 -4.42 -8.36 39.32
CA ALA A 225 -5.57 -8.19 38.42
C ALA A 225 -5.70 -6.74 37.95
N GLY A 226 -5.59 -5.75 38.87
CA GLY A 226 -5.67 -4.33 38.55
C GLY A 226 -4.54 -3.89 37.59
N THR A 227 -3.31 -4.33 37.86
CA THR A 227 -2.14 -4.00 37.07
C THR A 227 -2.23 -4.62 35.66
N ILE A 228 -2.63 -5.90 35.55
CA ILE A 228 -2.85 -6.56 34.26
C ILE A 228 -3.83 -5.76 33.40
N LEU A 229 -5.01 -5.43 33.92
CA LEU A 229 -6.04 -4.68 33.20
C LEU A 229 -5.55 -3.28 32.79
N THR A 230 -4.86 -2.60 33.70
CA THR A 230 -4.35 -1.24 33.45
C THR A 230 -3.24 -1.23 32.41
N LEU A 231 -2.26 -2.15 32.51
CA LEU A 231 -1.15 -2.22 31.55
C LEU A 231 -1.61 -2.68 30.15
N ILE A 232 -2.57 -3.60 30.08
CA ILE A 232 -3.17 -3.97 28.79
C ILE A 232 -3.92 -2.79 28.17
N THR A 233 -4.65 -2.01 28.99
CA THR A 233 -5.32 -0.79 28.52
C THR A 233 -4.32 0.27 28.10
N LEU A 234 -3.15 0.38 28.76
CA LEU A 234 -2.04 1.21 28.32
C LEU A 234 -1.54 0.75 26.94
N GLY A 235 -1.29 -0.53 26.77
CA GLY A 235 -0.87 -1.10 25.47
C GLY A 235 -1.88 -0.77 24.36
N LYS A 236 -3.19 -0.94 24.62
CA LYS A 236 -4.27 -0.60 23.68
C LYS A 236 -4.38 0.91 23.39
N THR A 237 -4.14 1.75 24.37
CA THR A 237 -4.11 3.21 24.17
C THR A 237 -2.95 3.61 23.25
N LEU A 238 -1.76 3.04 23.47
CA LEU A 238 -0.59 3.29 22.63
C LEU A 238 -0.79 2.74 21.22
N GLU A 239 -1.42 1.57 21.09
CA GLU A 239 -1.82 0.98 19.82
C GLU A 239 -2.78 1.89 19.05
N ALA A 240 -3.86 2.38 19.67
CA ALA A 240 -4.82 3.28 19.05
C ALA A 240 -4.18 4.61 18.60
N LYS A 241 -3.28 5.19 19.44
CA LYS A 241 -2.50 6.37 19.08
C LYS A 241 -1.60 6.14 17.87
N ALA A 242 -1.02 4.98 17.80
CA ALA A 242 -0.11 4.63 16.70
C ALA A 242 -0.87 4.36 15.39
N LYS A 243 -2.03 3.72 15.45
CA LYS A 243 -2.95 3.56 14.30
C LYS A 243 -3.31 4.92 13.69
N GLY A 244 -3.68 5.91 14.50
CA GLY A 244 -3.96 7.27 14.02
C GLY A 244 -2.79 7.88 13.25
N LYS A 245 -1.55 7.72 13.74
CA LYS A 245 -0.37 8.25 13.05
C LYS A 245 -0.05 7.56 11.72
N THR A 246 -0.41 6.31 11.54
CA THR A 246 -0.16 5.60 10.28
C THR A 246 -1.07 6.06 9.15
N THR A 247 -2.26 6.56 9.47
CA THR A 247 -3.23 7.11 8.51
C THR A 247 -2.85 8.52 8.01
N ASP A 248 -1.94 9.23 8.71
CA ASP A 248 -1.50 10.60 8.36
C ASP A 248 -1.00 10.76 6.92
N ALA A 249 -0.43 9.72 6.31
CA ALA A 249 0.10 9.79 4.94
C ALA A 249 -1.04 9.94 3.92
N ILE A 250 -2.13 9.20 4.10
CA ILE A 250 -3.32 9.27 3.25
C ILE A 250 -4.07 10.58 3.49
N SER A 251 -4.24 10.97 4.77
CA SER A 251 -4.87 12.25 5.13
C SER A 251 -4.11 13.45 4.56
N LYS A 252 -2.78 13.38 4.47
CA LYS A 252 -1.98 14.43 3.83
C LYS A 252 -2.26 14.54 2.34
N LEU A 253 -2.42 13.43 1.62
CA LEU A 253 -2.79 13.44 0.20
C LEU A 253 -4.19 14.04 0.00
N LEU A 254 -5.16 13.64 0.81
CA LEU A 254 -6.53 14.20 0.77
C LEU A 254 -6.56 15.70 1.04
N ASN A 255 -5.71 16.21 1.93
CA ASN A 255 -5.63 17.62 2.28
C ASN A 255 -4.89 18.49 1.24
N LEU A 256 -4.37 17.93 0.14
CA LEU A 256 -3.75 18.71 -0.95
C LEU A 256 -4.78 19.44 -1.81
N ALA A 257 -5.99 18.89 -1.96
CA ALA A 257 -7.04 19.52 -2.73
C ALA A 257 -7.61 20.74 -1.99
N PRO A 258 -7.78 21.89 -2.67
CA PRO A 258 -8.44 23.05 -2.09
C PRO A 258 -9.94 22.77 -1.90
N LYS A 259 -10.56 23.37 -0.90
CA LYS A 259 -12.00 23.19 -0.61
C LYS A 259 -12.91 24.02 -1.51
N THR A 260 -12.37 25.03 -2.18
CA THR A 260 -13.12 25.95 -3.05
C THR A 260 -12.42 26.12 -4.38
N ALA A 261 -13.20 26.38 -5.42
CA ALA A 261 -12.75 26.65 -6.78
C ALA A 261 -13.30 27.99 -7.26
N ARG A 262 -12.52 28.72 -8.06
CA ARG A 262 -12.93 29.95 -8.71
C ARG A 262 -13.40 29.66 -10.12
N VAL A 263 -14.71 29.62 -10.32
CA VAL A 263 -15.34 29.27 -11.59
C VAL A 263 -15.86 30.51 -12.30
N LEU A 264 -15.67 30.58 -13.62
CA LEU A 264 -16.23 31.59 -14.49
C LEU A 264 -17.60 31.13 -15.00
N ARG A 265 -18.69 31.62 -14.41
CA ARG A 265 -20.06 31.38 -14.84
C ARG A 265 -20.72 32.67 -15.26
N GLU A 266 -21.36 32.73 -16.41
CA GLU A 266 -22.02 33.94 -16.93
C GLU A 266 -21.09 35.18 -17.01
N ASN A 267 -19.81 34.95 -17.35
CA ASN A 267 -18.76 35.96 -17.42
C ASN A 267 -18.41 36.62 -16.07
N GLN A 268 -18.82 36.01 -14.93
CA GLN A 268 -18.50 36.46 -13.58
C GLN A 268 -17.68 35.40 -12.83
N GLU A 269 -16.62 35.83 -12.13
CA GLU A 269 -15.85 34.95 -11.24
C GLU A 269 -16.68 34.70 -9.97
N LYS A 270 -16.98 33.40 -9.70
CA LYS A 270 -17.68 32.94 -8.49
C LYS A 270 -16.82 31.92 -7.76
N ASN A 271 -16.64 32.09 -6.46
CA ASN A 271 -16.04 31.06 -5.61
C ASN A 271 -17.14 30.07 -5.21
N VAL A 272 -16.95 28.80 -5.57
CA VAL A 272 -17.87 27.70 -5.25
C VAL A 272 -17.13 26.59 -4.51
N PRO A 273 -17.80 25.78 -3.68
CA PRO A 273 -17.23 24.53 -3.18
C PRO A 273 -16.78 23.63 -4.35
N VAL A 274 -15.66 22.88 -4.18
CA VAL A 274 -15.12 22.03 -5.25
C VAL A 274 -16.12 20.98 -5.69
N GLU A 275 -16.99 20.51 -4.78
CA GLU A 275 -18.04 19.54 -5.07
C GLU A 275 -19.12 20.06 -6.05
N GLU A 276 -19.26 21.38 -6.18
CA GLU A 276 -20.21 22.01 -7.12
C GLU A 276 -19.63 22.27 -8.51
N VAL A 277 -18.32 22.01 -8.71
CA VAL A 277 -17.64 22.16 -10.00
C VAL A 277 -18.08 21.03 -10.92
N LYS A 278 -18.48 21.38 -12.15
CA LYS A 278 -18.95 20.43 -13.16
C LYS A 278 -17.94 20.30 -14.30
N LYS A 279 -18.02 19.19 -15.02
CA LYS A 279 -17.27 19.01 -16.27
C LYS A 279 -17.65 20.13 -17.25
N ASP A 280 -16.65 20.61 -17.99
CA ASP A 280 -16.72 21.74 -18.92
C ASP A 280 -16.84 23.15 -18.26
N ASP A 281 -16.92 23.26 -16.93
CA ASP A 281 -16.75 24.56 -16.25
C ASP A 281 -15.36 25.16 -16.57
N VAL A 282 -15.28 26.48 -16.62
CA VAL A 282 -14.02 27.19 -16.76
C VAL A 282 -13.53 27.64 -15.39
N VAL A 283 -12.38 27.10 -14.96
CA VAL A 283 -11.75 27.43 -13.68
C VAL A 283 -10.59 28.39 -13.92
N ILE A 284 -10.47 29.37 -13.04
CA ILE A 284 -9.39 30.36 -13.03
C ILE A 284 -8.43 30.02 -11.90
N VAL A 285 -7.12 29.94 -12.22
CA VAL A 285 -6.07 29.66 -11.24
C VAL A 285 -5.01 30.75 -11.29
N LYS A 286 -4.80 31.42 -10.15
CA LYS A 286 -3.80 32.50 -9.97
C LYS A 286 -2.52 31.93 -9.35
N ALA A 287 -1.44 32.69 -9.44
CA ALA A 287 -0.18 32.34 -8.78
C ALA A 287 -0.37 32.15 -7.27
N GLY A 288 0.20 31.07 -6.73
CA GLY A 288 0.07 30.65 -5.33
C GLY A 288 -1.17 29.83 -5.01
N GLU A 289 -2.12 29.69 -5.94
CA GLU A 289 -3.34 28.88 -5.71
C GLU A 289 -3.10 27.40 -6.08
N SER A 290 -3.76 26.51 -5.34
CA SER A 290 -3.84 25.08 -5.69
C SER A 290 -4.92 24.86 -6.74
N ILE A 291 -4.67 23.98 -7.71
CA ILE A 291 -5.60 23.61 -8.79
C ILE A 291 -6.70 22.73 -8.19
N PRO A 292 -8.00 23.07 -8.35
CA PRO A 292 -9.07 22.39 -7.62
C PRO A 292 -9.47 21.03 -8.21
N VAL A 293 -9.41 20.89 -9.54
CA VAL A 293 -9.85 19.69 -10.29
C VAL A 293 -8.97 19.51 -11.53
N ASP A 294 -9.07 18.37 -12.21
CA ASP A 294 -8.29 18.14 -13.44
C ASP A 294 -8.92 18.84 -14.64
N GLY A 295 -8.06 19.39 -15.50
CA GLY A 295 -8.51 20.09 -16.70
C GLY A 295 -7.43 20.29 -17.75
N VAL A 296 -7.80 21.03 -18.81
CA VAL A 296 -6.90 21.45 -19.90
C VAL A 296 -6.84 22.97 -19.92
N ILE A 297 -5.63 23.51 -20.03
CA ILE A 297 -5.41 24.97 -20.10
C ILE A 297 -5.95 25.47 -21.42
N ILE A 298 -6.87 26.45 -21.38
CA ILE A 298 -7.49 27.06 -22.55
C ILE A 298 -6.97 28.47 -22.84
N SER A 299 -6.28 29.10 -21.88
CA SER A 299 -5.70 30.43 -22.04
C SER A 299 -4.70 30.69 -20.93
N GLY A 300 -3.57 31.31 -21.27
CA GLY A 300 -2.52 31.68 -20.33
C GLY A 300 -1.38 30.64 -20.25
N SER A 301 -0.45 30.90 -19.33
CA SER A 301 0.68 30.00 -19.03
C SER A 301 1.03 30.09 -17.56
N ALA A 302 1.60 28.99 -17.04
CA ALA A 302 1.94 28.90 -15.63
C ALA A 302 3.10 27.94 -15.39
N SER A 303 3.85 28.15 -14.34
CA SER A 303 4.81 27.18 -13.81
C SER A 303 4.17 26.45 -12.63
N ILE A 304 3.87 25.17 -12.79
CA ILE A 304 3.09 24.35 -11.86
C ILE A 304 4.00 23.40 -11.10
N ASP A 305 3.92 23.44 -9.78
CA ASP A 305 4.58 22.49 -8.89
C ASP A 305 3.70 21.24 -8.74
N GLU A 306 4.11 20.18 -9.39
CA GLU A 306 3.46 18.87 -9.35
C GLU A 306 4.10 17.93 -8.32
N SER A 307 5.05 18.42 -7.50
CA SER A 307 5.87 17.60 -6.58
C SER A 307 5.06 16.78 -5.58
N ALA A 308 3.89 17.28 -5.17
CA ALA A 308 3.01 16.59 -4.23
C ALA A 308 2.42 15.28 -4.79
N LEU A 309 2.29 15.17 -6.12
CA LEU A 309 1.74 13.99 -6.81
C LEU A 309 2.83 13.19 -7.51
N THR A 310 3.77 13.87 -8.16
CA THR A 310 4.83 13.24 -8.95
C THR A 310 6.11 13.03 -8.13
N GLY A 311 6.32 13.81 -7.06
CA GLY A 311 7.56 13.84 -6.29
C GLY A 311 8.73 14.56 -7.01
N GLU A 312 8.47 15.25 -8.14
CA GLU A 312 9.48 16.05 -8.85
C GLU A 312 9.57 17.44 -8.25
N SER A 313 10.77 17.86 -7.82
CA SER A 313 10.96 19.11 -7.10
C SER A 313 10.96 20.34 -8.01
N LEU A 314 11.13 20.18 -9.33
CA LEU A 314 11.17 21.29 -10.28
C LEU A 314 9.76 21.55 -10.81
N PRO A 315 9.28 22.79 -10.77
CA PRO A 315 8.02 23.15 -11.40
C PRO A 315 8.06 22.94 -12.91
N VAL A 316 6.92 22.53 -13.47
CA VAL A 316 6.74 22.26 -14.90
C VAL A 316 6.05 23.45 -15.55
N ASP A 317 6.62 23.99 -16.64
CA ASP A 317 5.99 25.05 -17.39
C ASP A 317 4.87 24.47 -18.27
N LYS A 318 3.67 25.02 -18.12
CA LYS A 318 2.46 24.63 -18.85
C LYS A 318 1.91 25.79 -19.64
N LYS A 319 1.39 25.50 -20.83
CA LYS A 319 0.80 26.45 -21.76
C LYS A 319 -0.57 25.96 -22.26
N GLU A 320 -1.20 26.75 -23.08
CA GLU A 320 -2.47 26.41 -23.71
C GLU A 320 -2.39 25.04 -24.42
N GLY A 321 -3.39 24.19 -24.16
CA GLY A 321 -3.46 22.79 -24.62
C GLY A 321 -2.88 21.77 -23.65
N ASP A 322 -2.11 22.17 -22.63
CA ASP A 322 -1.51 21.25 -21.67
C ASP A 322 -2.51 20.86 -20.57
N LYS A 323 -2.32 19.67 -20.03
CA LYS A 323 -3.13 19.16 -18.90
C LYS A 323 -2.66 19.80 -17.59
N ALA A 324 -3.61 20.24 -16.78
CA ALA A 324 -3.42 20.69 -15.41
C ALA A 324 -4.09 19.69 -14.45
N ILE A 325 -3.33 19.22 -13.45
CA ILE A 325 -3.75 18.16 -12.53
C ILE A 325 -4.21 18.82 -11.22
N GLY A 326 -5.34 18.39 -10.70
CA GLY A 326 -5.87 18.84 -9.41
C GLY A 326 -4.90 18.58 -8.25
N ALA A 327 -4.98 19.41 -7.20
CA ALA A 327 -4.12 19.39 -6.02
C ALA A 327 -2.64 19.77 -6.25
N THR A 328 -2.24 20.15 -7.46
CA THR A 328 -0.94 20.77 -7.75
C THR A 328 -0.98 22.28 -7.53
N ILE A 329 0.17 22.93 -7.38
CA ILE A 329 0.24 24.35 -6.99
C ILE A 329 0.77 25.20 -8.14
N ASN A 330 0.03 26.20 -8.57
CA ASN A 330 0.53 27.20 -9.50
C ASN A 330 1.53 28.13 -8.80
N LYS A 331 2.82 28.02 -9.10
CA LYS A 331 3.88 28.85 -8.52
C LYS A 331 3.95 30.24 -9.13
N SER A 332 3.75 30.34 -10.44
CA SER A 332 3.80 31.61 -11.16
C SER A 332 2.93 31.56 -12.40
N GLY A 333 2.44 32.73 -12.80
CA GLY A 333 1.57 32.87 -13.95
C GLY A 333 0.08 32.83 -13.60
N TYR A 334 -0.74 32.95 -14.63
CA TYR A 334 -2.20 32.98 -14.56
C TYR A 334 -2.74 32.19 -15.74
N PHE A 335 -3.70 31.33 -15.48
CA PHE A 335 -4.34 30.59 -16.55
C PHE A 335 -5.82 30.32 -16.27
N LYS A 336 -6.53 30.05 -17.37
CA LYS A 336 -7.89 29.50 -17.35
C LYS A 336 -7.82 28.07 -17.88
N MET A 337 -8.52 27.17 -17.22
CA MET A 337 -8.61 25.79 -17.67
C MET A 337 -10.05 25.34 -17.80
N ARG A 338 -10.32 24.45 -18.74
CA ARG A 338 -11.60 23.75 -18.86
C ARG A 338 -11.51 22.45 -18.07
N VAL A 339 -12.49 22.23 -17.21
CA VAL A 339 -12.58 21.05 -16.36
C VAL A 339 -12.86 19.80 -17.21
N THR A 340 -12.05 18.77 -17.05
CA THR A 340 -12.19 17.48 -17.74
C THR A 340 -12.66 16.36 -16.83
N LYS A 341 -12.21 16.36 -15.56
CA LYS A 341 -12.55 15.35 -14.56
C LYS A 341 -12.89 16.04 -13.22
N THR A 342 -13.89 15.52 -12.51
CA THR A 342 -14.35 16.04 -11.21
C THR A 342 -14.60 14.90 -10.23
N GLY A 343 -14.64 15.19 -8.93
CA GLY A 343 -14.96 14.23 -7.88
C GLY A 343 -14.06 13.00 -7.92
N ASP A 344 -14.67 11.82 -7.94
CA ASP A 344 -13.96 10.52 -7.90
C ASP A 344 -13.14 10.21 -9.17
N GLU A 345 -13.36 10.96 -10.26
CA GLU A 345 -12.63 10.78 -11.53
C GLU A 345 -11.28 11.52 -11.56
N THR A 346 -11.02 12.43 -10.62
CA THR A 346 -9.75 13.17 -10.57
C THR A 346 -8.57 12.24 -10.28
N VAL A 347 -7.39 12.61 -10.81
CA VAL A 347 -6.14 11.86 -10.59
C VAL A 347 -5.87 11.67 -9.10
N LEU A 348 -6.04 12.73 -8.29
CA LEU A 348 -5.86 12.63 -6.84
C LEU A 348 -6.84 11.62 -6.21
N ALA A 349 -8.13 11.66 -6.58
CA ALA A 349 -9.12 10.72 -6.04
C ALA A 349 -8.80 9.28 -6.44
N GLN A 350 -8.33 9.05 -7.66
CA GLN A 350 -7.86 7.73 -8.11
C GLN A 350 -6.63 7.25 -7.32
N ILE A 351 -5.65 8.13 -7.07
CA ILE A 351 -4.49 7.81 -6.22
C ILE A 351 -4.95 7.39 -4.82
N VAL A 352 -5.81 8.19 -4.19
CA VAL A 352 -6.35 7.89 -2.86
C VAL A 352 -7.08 6.55 -2.86
N LYS A 353 -7.91 6.28 -3.85
CA LYS A 353 -8.63 5.01 -4.01
C LYS A 353 -7.66 3.82 -4.13
N LEU A 354 -6.62 3.93 -4.96
CA LEU A 354 -5.63 2.86 -5.12
C LEU A 354 -4.87 2.59 -3.81
N VAL A 355 -4.47 3.64 -3.09
CA VAL A 355 -3.82 3.49 -1.78
C VAL A 355 -4.77 2.87 -0.76
N ASP A 356 -6.05 3.25 -0.79
CA ASP A 356 -7.08 2.68 0.07
C ASP A 356 -7.32 1.18 -0.22
N GLU A 357 -7.41 0.80 -1.48
CA GLU A 357 -7.52 -0.59 -1.92
C GLU A 357 -6.28 -1.41 -1.53
N ALA A 358 -5.07 -0.87 -1.73
CA ALA A 358 -3.83 -1.52 -1.33
C ALA A 358 -3.78 -1.79 0.17
N THR A 359 -4.11 -0.79 0.98
CA THR A 359 -4.10 -0.90 2.44
C THR A 359 -5.23 -1.77 2.99
N SER A 360 -6.33 -1.91 2.24
CA SER A 360 -7.47 -2.77 2.59
C SER A 360 -7.25 -4.23 2.21
N SER A 361 -6.35 -4.50 1.26
CA SER A 361 -6.01 -5.86 0.82
C SER A 361 -5.08 -6.55 1.81
N LYS A 362 -5.04 -7.89 1.79
CA LYS A 362 -4.14 -8.68 2.63
C LYS A 362 -2.98 -9.26 1.84
N ALA A 363 -1.79 -9.09 2.38
CA ALA A 363 -0.59 -9.76 1.91
C ALA A 363 -0.57 -11.24 2.34
N PRO A 364 0.00 -12.17 1.55
CA PRO A 364 0.18 -13.57 1.92
C PRO A 364 0.84 -13.77 3.30
N ILE A 365 1.86 -12.97 3.63
CA ILE A 365 2.54 -13.01 4.93
C ILE A 365 1.60 -12.65 6.10
N ALA A 366 0.62 -11.77 5.89
CA ALA A 366 -0.39 -11.43 6.89
C ALA A 366 -1.32 -12.61 7.17
N ASN A 367 -1.74 -13.34 6.13
CA ASN A 367 -2.57 -14.53 6.28
C ASN A 367 -1.85 -15.63 7.08
N LEU A 368 -0.53 -15.78 6.90
CA LEU A 368 0.28 -16.71 7.69
C LEU A 368 0.31 -16.30 9.16
N ALA A 369 0.54 -15.02 9.45
CA ALA A 369 0.54 -14.48 10.81
C ALA A 369 -0.82 -14.68 11.52
N ASP A 370 -1.92 -14.44 10.82
CA ASP A 370 -3.28 -14.65 11.35
C ASP A 370 -3.56 -16.13 11.65
N ARG A 371 -3.11 -17.04 10.78
CA ARG A 371 -3.22 -18.49 11.01
C ARG A 371 -2.44 -18.92 12.25
N ILE A 372 -1.20 -18.48 12.40
CA ILE A 372 -0.38 -18.77 13.57
C ILE A 372 -1.07 -18.24 14.83
N SER A 373 -1.57 -17.00 14.83
CA SER A 373 -2.26 -16.38 15.95
C SER A 373 -3.49 -17.17 16.39
N SER A 374 -4.26 -17.70 15.45
CA SER A 374 -5.49 -18.46 15.75
C SER A 374 -5.24 -19.81 16.45
N VAL A 375 -4.07 -20.41 16.25
CA VAL A 375 -3.67 -21.67 16.88
C VAL A 375 -2.90 -21.42 18.18
N PHE A 376 -2.19 -20.31 18.27
CA PHE A 376 -1.32 -19.96 19.39
C PHE A 376 -2.10 -19.79 20.71
N VAL A 377 -3.24 -19.09 20.68
CA VAL A 377 -4.02 -18.81 21.89
C VAL A 377 -4.54 -20.08 22.58
N PRO A 378 -5.18 -21.04 21.87
CA PRO A 378 -5.55 -22.34 22.46
C PRO A 378 -4.36 -23.12 23.07
N ILE A 379 -3.22 -23.13 22.36
CA ILE A 379 -2.01 -23.81 22.83
C ILE A 379 -1.52 -23.21 24.14
N VAL A 380 -1.49 -21.89 24.24
CA VAL A 380 -1.04 -21.19 25.44
C VAL A 380 -1.95 -21.45 26.64
N ILE A 381 -3.27 -21.50 26.44
CA ILE A 381 -4.21 -21.87 27.49
C ILE A 381 -3.88 -23.29 27.99
N GLY A 382 -3.60 -24.22 27.08
CA GLY A 382 -3.16 -25.57 27.43
C GLY A 382 -1.84 -25.59 28.21
N ILE A 383 -0.83 -24.83 27.78
CA ILE A 383 0.46 -24.69 28.45
C ILE A 383 0.28 -24.12 29.86
N ALA A 384 -0.54 -23.09 30.06
CA ALA A 384 -0.79 -22.47 31.33
C ALA A 384 -1.42 -23.46 32.31
N PHE A 385 -2.41 -24.25 31.85
CA PHE A 385 -3.05 -25.29 32.65
C PHE A 385 -2.07 -26.41 33.01
N ILE A 386 -1.30 -26.92 32.03
CA ILE A 386 -0.31 -27.99 32.27
C ILE A 386 0.78 -27.49 33.24
N ALA A 387 1.30 -26.28 33.07
CA ALA A 387 2.32 -25.73 33.94
C ALA A 387 1.80 -25.61 35.39
N ALA A 388 0.59 -25.10 35.60
CA ALA A 388 -0.03 -25.05 36.91
C ALA A 388 -0.22 -26.45 37.52
N LEU A 389 -0.71 -27.41 36.72
CA LEU A 389 -0.90 -28.79 37.17
C LEU A 389 0.43 -29.46 37.56
N VAL A 390 1.48 -29.31 36.76
CA VAL A 390 2.81 -29.86 37.08
C VAL A 390 3.33 -29.34 38.41
N TRP A 391 3.22 -28.02 38.65
CA TRP A 391 3.66 -27.45 39.93
C TRP A 391 2.84 -27.95 41.14
N LEU A 392 1.54 -28.19 40.95
CA LEU A 392 0.71 -28.84 42.00
C LEU A 392 1.17 -30.27 42.28
N LEU A 393 1.46 -31.05 41.22
CA LEU A 393 1.95 -32.42 41.36
C LEU A 393 3.36 -32.51 41.99
N LEU A 394 4.18 -31.47 41.80
CA LEU A 394 5.47 -31.33 42.47
C LEU A 394 5.37 -30.87 43.92
N GLY A 395 4.15 -30.75 44.50
CA GLY A 395 3.92 -30.38 45.89
C GLY A 395 3.98 -28.88 46.19
N SER A 396 3.96 -28.02 45.18
CA SER A 396 3.85 -26.58 45.39
C SER A 396 2.46 -26.18 45.85
N THR A 397 2.35 -25.02 46.49
CA THR A 397 1.05 -24.52 46.94
C THR A 397 0.15 -24.15 45.77
N PHE A 398 -1.18 -24.17 46.00
CA PHE A 398 -2.15 -23.77 44.97
C PHE A 398 -1.90 -22.32 44.49
N GLU A 399 -1.53 -21.42 45.41
CA GLU A 399 -1.21 -20.03 45.11
C GLU A 399 -0.03 -19.91 44.14
N PHE A 400 1.01 -20.71 44.35
CA PHE A 400 2.19 -20.72 43.49
C PHE A 400 1.82 -21.21 42.08
N ALA A 401 1.13 -22.33 41.99
CA ALA A 401 0.69 -22.91 40.74
C ALA A 401 -0.25 -21.97 39.95
N LEU A 402 -1.20 -21.34 40.66
CA LEU A 402 -2.10 -20.35 40.06
C LEU A 402 -1.35 -19.14 39.54
N SER A 403 -0.37 -18.62 40.28
CA SER A 403 0.48 -17.50 39.82
C SER A 403 1.29 -17.85 38.58
N ILE A 404 1.79 -19.08 38.48
CA ILE A 404 2.47 -19.59 37.27
C ILE A 404 1.49 -19.60 36.09
N GLY A 405 0.30 -20.18 36.24
CA GLY A 405 -0.71 -20.21 35.17
C GLY A 405 -1.10 -18.81 34.71
N ILE A 406 -1.36 -17.87 35.64
CA ILE A 406 -1.67 -16.47 35.31
C ILE A 406 -0.48 -15.82 34.58
N SER A 407 0.76 -16.02 35.03
CA SER A 407 1.95 -15.46 34.38
C SER A 407 2.10 -15.93 32.94
N VAL A 408 1.89 -17.23 32.66
CA VAL A 408 1.90 -17.81 31.32
C VAL A 408 0.80 -17.21 30.46
N LEU A 409 -0.44 -17.11 30.95
CA LEU A 409 -1.54 -16.52 30.18
C LEU A 409 -1.25 -15.06 29.81
N VAL A 410 -0.73 -14.28 30.71
CA VAL A 410 -0.51 -12.84 30.52
C VAL A 410 0.64 -12.57 29.56
N ILE A 411 1.82 -13.21 29.74
CA ILE A 411 2.98 -12.95 28.90
C ILE A 411 2.77 -13.43 27.46
N SER A 412 1.90 -14.39 27.27
CA SER A 412 1.69 -15.03 25.97
C SER A 412 0.76 -14.26 25.03
N CYS A 413 0.29 -13.07 25.39
CA CYS A 413 -0.57 -12.31 24.50
C CYS A 413 0.15 -11.90 23.20
N PRO A 414 -0.31 -12.33 22.03
CA PRO A 414 0.30 -11.95 20.75
C PRO A 414 -0.19 -10.57 20.24
N CYS A 415 -0.28 -9.58 21.14
CA CYS A 415 -0.87 -8.27 20.84
C CYS A 415 -0.18 -7.55 19.68
N ALA A 416 1.14 -7.58 19.63
CA ALA A 416 1.93 -6.93 18.61
C ALA A 416 1.82 -7.61 17.23
N LEU A 417 1.50 -8.91 17.18
CA LEU A 417 1.44 -9.69 15.94
C LEU A 417 0.36 -9.16 14.97
N GLY A 418 -0.79 -8.76 15.51
CA GLY A 418 -1.90 -8.22 14.73
C GLY A 418 -1.61 -6.90 14.05
N LEU A 419 -0.61 -6.15 14.51
CA LEU A 419 -0.19 -4.87 13.96
C LEU A 419 1.05 -4.97 13.09
N ALA A 420 1.85 -6.01 13.25
CA ALA A 420 3.18 -6.15 12.65
C ALA A 420 3.16 -5.98 11.13
N THR A 421 2.24 -6.66 10.44
CA THR A 421 2.14 -6.62 8.98
C THR A 421 1.30 -5.44 8.46
N PRO A 422 0.06 -5.20 8.96
CA PRO A 422 -0.78 -4.15 8.39
C PRO A 422 -0.20 -2.75 8.55
N THR A 423 0.46 -2.46 9.68
CA THR A 423 1.08 -1.15 9.91
C THR A 423 2.24 -0.90 8.94
N ALA A 424 3.10 -1.90 8.72
CA ALA A 424 4.22 -1.75 7.78
C ALA A 424 3.74 -1.61 6.32
N ILE A 425 2.69 -2.35 5.92
CA ILE A 425 2.07 -2.22 4.59
C ILE A 425 1.50 -0.81 4.42
N MET A 426 0.73 -0.32 5.40
CA MET A 426 0.13 1.01 5.33
C MET A 426 1.19 2.12 5.21
N VAL A 427 2.26 2.04 6.01
CA VAL A 427 3.36 3.02 5.92
C VAL A 427 4.12 2.86 4.61
N GLY A 428 4.38 1.63 4.17
CA GLY A 428 5.08 1.33 2.92
C GLY A 428 4.33 1.80 1.68
N THR A 429 3.02 1.50 1.57
CA THR A 429 2.18 1.96 0.46
C THR A 429 1.99 3.48 0.48
N GLY A 430 1.82 4.08 1.66
CA GLY A 430 1.77 5.54 1.81
C GLY A 430 3.07 6.21 1.39
N GLN A 431 4.22 5.63 1.75
CA GLN A 431 5.53 6.13 1.32
C GLN A 431 5.73 5.94 -0.20
N GLY A 432 5.19 4.85 -0.76
CA GLY A 432 5.13 4.64 -2.21
C GLY A 432 4.38 5.77 -2.90
N ALA A 433 3.17 6.06 -2.46
CA ALA A 433 2.32 7.11 -3.03
C ALA A 433 2.98 8.50 -2.99
N ILE A 434 3.63 8.86 -1.87
CA ILE A 434 4.39 10.11 -1.74
C ILE A 434 5.54 10.20 -2.75
N ASN A 435 6.12 9.05 -3.15
CA ASN A 435 7.18 8.98 -4.15
C ASN A 435 6.66 8.72 -5.56
N GLY A 436 5.36 8.79 -5.82
CA GLY A 436 4.76 8.55 -7.13
C GLY A 436 4.66 7.07 -7.52
N ILE A 437 4.78 6.13 -6.57
CA ILE A 437 4.69 4.69 -6.77
C ILE A 437 3.42 4.16 -6.12
N LEU A 438 2.46 3.72 -6.93
CA LEU A 438 1.16 3.24 -6.46
C LEU A 438 1.08 1.72 -6.55
N PHE A 439 1.06 1.05 -5.41
CA PHE A 439 0.77 -0.39 -5.34
C PHE A 439 -0.74 -0.59 -5.25
N LYS A 440 -1.34 -1.40 -6.11
CA LYS A 440 -2.79 -1.68 -6.08
C LYS A 440 -3.20 -2.66 -4.97
N SER A 441 -2.27 -3.44 -4.46
CA SER A 441 -2.54 -4.40 -3.41
C SER A 441 -1.33 -4.68 -2.53
N ALA A 442 -1.59 -5.13 -1.30
CA ALA A 442 -0.53 -5.61 -0.41
C ALA A 442 0.17 -6.85 -0.98
N LYS A 443 -0.53 -7.65 -1.80
CA LYS A 443 0.08 -8.77 -2.53
C LYS A 443 1.08 -8.25 -3.57
N ALA A 444 0.73 -7.22 -4.35
CA ALA A 444 1.64 -6.61 -5.32
C ALA A 444 2.91 -6.09 -4.63
N LEU A 445 2.75 -5.38 -3.49
CA LEU A 445 3.87 -4.93 -2.67
C LEU A 445 4.74 -6.11 -2.20
N GLU A 446 4.13 -7.21 -1.73
CA GLU A 446 4.87 -8.40 -1.30
C GLU A 446 5.58 -9.08 -2.47
N THR A 447 4.88 -9.35 -3.58
CA THR A 447 5.46 -10.07 -4.73
C THR A 447 6.61 -9.29 -5.38
N THR A 448 6.56 -7.96 -5.37
CA THR A 448 7.61 -7.10 -5.95
C THR A 448 9.00 -7.34 -5.32
N HIS A 449 9.09 -7.76 -4.05
CA HIS A 449 10.39 -8.06 -3.43
C HIS A 449 11.01 -9.38 -3.90
N GLU A 450 10.20 -10.30 -4.44
CA GLU A 450 10.60 -11.64 -4.89
C GLU A 450 11.04 -11.67 -6.36
N LEU A 451 10.91 -10.56 -7.08
CA LEU A 451 11.24 -10.48 -8.48
C LEU A 451 12.68 -10.88 -8.76
N GLN A 452 12.87 -11.64 -9.83
CA GLN A 452 14.15 -12.13 -10.32
C GLN A 452 14.45 -11.60 -11.72
N THR A 453 13.40 -11.43 -12.54
CA THR A 453 13.50 -10.99 -13.92
C THR A 453 12.55 -9.82 -14.17
N ILE A 454 13.07 -8.78 -14.82
CA ILE A 454 12.30 -7.61 -15.26
C ILE A 454 12.32 -7.59 -16.79
N VAL A 455 11.14 -7.68 -17.38
CA VAL A 455 10.91 -7.57 -18.81
C VAL A 455 10.41 -6.17 -19.12
N PHE A 456 11.09 -5.46 -19.98
CA PHE A 456 10.73 -4.10 -20.40
C PHE A 456 10.19 -4.12 -21.83
N ASP A 457 9.05 -3.50 -22.05
CA ASP A 457 8.72 -3.09 -23.41
C ASP A 457 9.73 -2.04 -23.92
N LYS A 458 9.90 -1.95 -25.22
CA LYS A 458 10.79 -0.95 -25.80
C LYS A 458 10.13 0.43 -25.84
N THR A 459 9.00 0.51 -26.55
CA THR A 459 8.38 1.78 -26.97
C THR A 459 7.64 2.47 -25.83
N GLY A 460 7.92 3.76 -25.58
CA GLY A 460 7.30 4.49 -24.47
C GLY A 460 7.81 4.09 -23.08
N THR A 461 8.54 2.98 -22.97
CA THR A 461 9.10 2.44 -21.72
C THR A 461 10.60 2.71 -21.63
N ILE A 462 11.43 2.03 -22.41
CA ILE A 462 12.88 2.28 -22.50
C ILE A 462 13.14 3.55 -23.31
N THR A 463 12.30 3.81 -24.32
CA THR A 463 12.38 4.96 -25.22
C THR A 463 11.27 5.96 -24.90
N GLU A 464 11.39 7.18 -25.43
CA GLU A 464 10.38 8.25 -25.25
C GLU A 464 9.02 7.92 -25.88
N GLY A 465 8.98 6.97 -26.84
CA GLY A 465 7.77 6.64 -27.60
C GLY A 465 7.39 7.71 -28.61
N LYS A 466 8.24 8.70 -28.80
CA LYS A 466 8.10 9.79 -29.77
C LYS A 466 9.30 9.77 -30.72
N PRO A 467 9.10 9.36 -31.99
CA PRO A 467 10.17 9.42 -32.98
C PRO A 467 10.68 10.85 -33.15
N VAL A 468 11.99 11.02 -33.27
CA VAL A 468 12.63 12.31 -33.55
C VAL A 468 13.56 12.17 -34.75
N VAL A 469 13.77 13.27 -35.48
CA VAL A 469 14.77 13.33 -36.55
C VAL A 469 16.17 13.28 -35.94
N THR A 470 16.93 12.23 -36.27
CA THR A 470 18.28 12.05 -35.74
C THR A 470 19.37 12.49 -36.71
N ASP A 471 19.12 12.36 -38.01
CA ASP A 471 20.09 12.74 -39.06
C ASP A 471 19.35 13.23 -40.31
N VAL A 472 19.90 14.23 -40.95
CA VAL A 472 19.46 14.78 -42.25
C VAL A 472 20.65 14.76 -43.18
N PHE A 473 20.54 14.01 -44.28
CA PHE A 473 21.61 13.87 -45.27
C PHE A 473 21.13 14.41 -46.62
N PRO A 474 21.38 15.68 -46.94
CA PRO A 474 21.06 16.23 -48.23
C PRO A 474 22.08 15.74 -49.29
N LEU A 475 21.61 15.46 -50.50
CA LEU A 475 22.45 15.07 -51.64
C LEU A 475 22.63 16.22 -52.63
N GLN A 476 21.68 17.13 -52.73
CA GLN A 476 21.69 18.22 -53.72
C GLN A 476 21.46 19.61 -53.10
N ASN A 477 20.80 19.68 -51.93
CA ASN A 477 20.36 20.91 -51.27
C ASN A 477 21.04 21.07 -49.89
N THR A 478 20.70 22.13 -49.17
CA THR A 478 21.10 22.27 -47.78
C THR A 478 20.23 21.37 -46.86
N GLU A 479 20.68 21.10 -45.64
CA GLU A 479 19.85 20.37 -44.63
C GLU A 479 18.49 21.04 -44.41
N ASN A 480 18.47 22.37 -44.37
CA ASN A 480 17.25 23.14 -44.14
C ASN A 480 16.29 23.04 -45.34
N ASP A 481 16.79 23.05 -46.57
CA ASP A 481 15.96 22.90 -47.76
C ASP A 481 15.33 21.50 -47.83
N LEU A 482 16.11 20.44 -47.55
CA LEU A 482 15.60 19.07 -47.53
C LEU A 482 14.56 18.93 -46.42
N LEU A 483 14.83 19.47 -45.24
CA LEU A 483 13.90 19.36 -44.08
C LEU A 483 12.62 20.19 -44.33
N GLN A 484 12.72 21.35 -44.99
CA GLN A 484 11.57 22.17 -45.36
C GLN A 484 10.65 21.45 -46.36
N ILE A 485 11.23 20.89 -47.44
CA ILE A 485 10.48 20.12 -48.45
C ILE A 485 9.81 18.89 -47.80
N ALA A 486 10.59 18.15 -47.00
CA ALA A 486 10.10 16.98 -46.27
C ALA A 486 8.94 17.34 -45.31
N ALA A 487 9.12 18.36 -44.49
CA ALA A 487 8.11 18.79 -43.53
C ALA A 487 6.85 19.34 -44.19
N SER A 488 7.00 20.04 -45.35
CA SER A 488 5.85 20.52 -46.09
C SER A 488 4.99 19.36 -46.60
N LEU A 489 5.60 18.32 -47.19
CA LEU A 489 4.88 17.15 -47.66
C LEU A 489 4.29 16.31 -46.50
N GLU A 490 5.06 16.09 -45.44
CA GLU A 490 4.68 15.31 -44.27
C GLU A 490 3.63 16.04 -43.37
N SER A 491 3.46 17.35 -43.50
CA SER A 491 2.46 18.13 -42.78
C SER A 491 1.01 17.67 -43.03
N LEU A 492 0.79 16.99 -44.16
CA LEU A 492 -0.50 16.42 -44.54
C LEU A 492 -0.68 14.94 -44.14
N SER A 493 0.34 14.35 -43.53
CA SER A 493 0.33 12.94 -43.06
C SER A 493 0.09 12.85 -41.56
N GLU A 494 -0.74 11.92 -41.17
CA GLU A 494 -1.00 11.62 -39.74
C GLU A 494 -0.01 10.60 -39.11
N HIS A 495 1.00 10.16 -39.91
CA HIS A 495 1.94 9.15 -39.47
C HIS A 495 2.90 9.69 -38.40
N PRO A 496 3.25 8.92 -37.33
CA PRO A 496 4.19 9.38 -36.29
C PRO A 496 5.55 9.87 -36.79
N LEU A 497 6.08 9.29 -37.90
CA LEU A 497 7.32 9.73 -38.52
C LEU A 497 7.17 11.12 -39.17
N ALA A 498 6.00 11.43 -39.69
CA ALA A 498 5.67 12.74 -40.25
C ALA A 498 5.69 13.82 -39.13
N GLN A 499 5.15 13.48 -38.00
CA GLN A 499 5.16 14.37 -36.83
C GLN A 499 6.59 14.72 -36.39
N ALA A 500 7.50 13.74 -36.41
CA ALA A 500 8.91 13.97 -36.09
C ALA A 500 9.56 15.00 -37.02
N ILE A 501 9.31 14.87 -38.32
CA ILE A 501 9.89 15.74 -39.38
C ILE A 501 9.30 17.15 -39.26
N THR A 502 7.98 17.26 -39.13
CA THR A 502 7.31 18.56 -39.00
C THR A 502 7.69 19.30 -37.71
N THR A 503 7.88 18.57 -36.62
CA THR A 503 8.36 19.15 -35.33
C THR A 503 9.78 19.68 -35.48
N SER A 504 10.68 18.89 -36.07
CA SER A 504 12.08 19.30 -36.28
C SER A 504 12.19 20.54 -37.17
N ALA A 505 11.33 20.65 -38.19
CA ALA A 505 11.29 21.83 -39.05
C ALA A 505 10.77 23.07 -38.32
N LYS A 506 9.73 22.92 -37.48
CA LYS A 506 9.21 24.01 -36.64
C LYS A 506 10.24 24.52 -35.62
N GLU A 507 11.00 23.63 -34.98
CA GLU A 507 12.10 23.98 -34.06
C GLU A 507 13.21 24.80 -34.75
N LYS A 508 13.45 24.55 -36.06
CA LYS A 508 14.37 25.33 -36.89
C LYS A 508 13.71 26.56 -37.50
N ASN A 509 12.45 26.89 -37.14
CA ASN A 509 11.68 28.00 -37.67
C ASN A 509 11.53 28.01 -39.22
N LEU A 510 11.41 26.82 -39.84
CA LEU A 510 11.22 26.69 -41.26
C LEU A 510 9.73 26.86 -41.64
N SER A 511 9.44 27.69 -42.64
CA SER A 511 8.07 27.85 -43.14
C SER A 511 7.70 26.68 -44.04
N PHE A 512 6.46 26.21 -43.99
CA PHE A 512 5.99 25.12 -44.85
C PHE A 512 5.55 25.69 -46.21
N LEU A 513 5.88 24.95 -47.28
CA LEU A 513 5.51 25.24 -48.64
C LEU A 513 4.12 24.68 -48.95
N GLU A 514 3.42 25.22 -49.90
CA GLU A 514 2.13 24.73 -50.34
C GLU A 514 2.28 23.42 -51.10
N VAL A 515 1.44 22.42 -50.76
CA VAL A 515 1.49 21.08 -51.36
C VAL A 515 0.22 20.84 -52.15
N GLU A 516 0.38 20.55 -53.44
CA GLU A 516 -0.71 20.18 -54.32
C GLU A 516 -0.72 18.66 -54.55
N LYS A 517 -1.87 18.12 -54.92
CA LYS A 517 -2.07 16.70 -55.34
C LYS A 517 -1.43 15.69 -54.39
N PHE A 518 -1.64 15.86 -53.10
CA PHE A 518 -1.17 14.92 -52.10
C PHE A 518 -1.77 13.52 -52.32
N THR A 519 -0.95 12.48 -52.25
CA THR A 519 -1.37 11.08 -52.38
C THR A 519 -0.56 10.22 -51.42
N GLN A 520 -1.26 9.31 -50.71
CA GLN A 520 -0.64 8.34 -49.80
C GLN A 520 -0.68 6.94 -50.41
N VAL A 521 0.44 6.23 -50.42
CA VAL A 521 0.55 4.84 -50.85
C VAL A 521 0.79 3.97 -49.60
N ALA A 522 -0.19 3.13 -49.27
CA ALA A 522 -0.15 2.30 -48.05
C ALA A 522 1.11 1.42 -48.01
N GLY A 523 1.86 1.49 -46.89
CA GLY A 523 3.06 0.70 -46.63
C GLY A 523 4.29 1.12 -47.43
N GLN A 524 4.23 2.22 -48.20
CA GLN A 524 5.35 2.70 -49.02
C GLN A 524 5.76 4.14 -48.73
N GLY A 525 4.81 5.09 -48.68
CA GLY A 525 5.08 6.49 -48.43
C GLY A 525 4.02 7.43 -48.99
N ILE A 526 4.40 8.68 -49.23
CA ILE A 526 3.53 9.77 -49.67
C ILE A 526 4.14 10.51 -50.87
N SER A 527 3.30 11.17 -51.64
CA SER A 527 3.75 12.01 -52.78
C SER A 527 2.88 13.26 -52.89
N GLY A 528 3.44 14.32 -53.45
CA GLY A 528 2.74 15.58 -53.73
C GLY A 528 3.53 16.44 -54.71
N ILE A 529 2.98 17.60 -55.03
CA ILE A 529 3.64 18.60 -55.91
C ILE A 529 3.94 19.82 -55.05
N ILE A 530 5.21 20.27 -55.03
CA ILE A 530 5.67 21.47 -54.36
C ILE A 530 6.39 22.34 -55.40
N ASP A 531 5.98 23.58 -55.56
CA ASP A 531 6.52 24.53 -56.57
C ASP A 531 6.57 23.92 -58.01
N GLY A 532 5.52 23.19 -58.38
CA GLY A 532 5.41 22.54 -59.70
C GLY A 532 6.25 21.27 -59.87
N LYS A 533 7.02 20.84 -58.88
CA LYS A 533 7.87 19.65 -58.90
C LYS A 533 7.26 18.48 -58.12
N LYS A 534 7.33 17.28 -58.65
CA LYS A 534 6.81 16.07 -57.97
C LYS A 534 7.79 15.66 -56.88
N ILE A 535 7.31 15.62 -55.63
CA ILE A 535 8.07 15.15 -54.49
C ILE A 535 7.54 13.78 -54.07
N LEU A 536 8.44 12.86 -53.77
CA LEU A 536 8.16 11.54 -53.20
C LEU A 536 8.88 11.44 -51.86
N ALA A 537 8.18 10.93 -50.84
CA ALA A 537 8.74 10.62 -49.53
C ALA A 537 8.31 9.21 -49.13
N GLY A 538 9.26 8.32 -48.83
CA GLY A 538 8.92 6.96 -48.45
C GLY A 538 10.11 6.02 -48.25
N ASN A 539 9.81 4.73 -48.20
CA ASN A 539 10.81 3.69 -48.04
C ASN A 539 11.53 3.32 -49.35
N LEU A 540 12.53 2.44 -49.26
CA LEU A 540 13.30 2.00 -50.43
C LEU A 540 12.42 1.34 -51.50
N LYS A 541 11.33 0.65 -51.11
CA LYS A 541 10.39 0.02 -52.06
C LYS A 541 9.71 1.05 -52.95
N MET A 542 9.25 2.18 -52.35
CA MET A 542 8.67 3.29 -53.09
C MET A 542 9.65 3.89 -54.10
N MET A 543 10.91 4.04 -53.70
CA MET A 543 11.96 4.56 -54.60
C MET A 543 12.20 3.63 -55.80
N ASN A 544 12.32 2.32 -55.55
CA ASN A 544 12.53 1.31 -56.60
C ASN A 544 11.35 1.23 -57.58
N GLU A 545 10.11 1.27 -57.11
CA GLU A 545 8.91 1.24 -57.96
C GLU A 545 8.79 2.49 -58.86
N ASN A 546 9.31 3.64 -58.39
CA ASN A 546 9.35 4.88 -59.17
C ASN A 546 10.68 5.04 -59.95
N GLN A 547 11.53 3.98 -60.05
CA GLN A 547 12.80 3.96 -60.78
C GLN A 547 13.79 5.06 -60.36
N ILE A 548 13.79 5.40 -59.07
CA ILE A 548 14.71 6.37 -58.48
C ILE A 548 16.01 5.67 -58.11
N GLU A 549 17.12 6.15 -58.64
CA GLU A 549 18.43 5.62 -58.32
C GLU A 549 18.84 6.00 -56.88
N THR A 550 19.02 4.99 -56.04
CA THR A 550 19.40 5.15 -54.64
C THR A 550 20.86 4.79 -54.34
N THR A 551 21.67 4.53 -55.40
CA THR A 551 23.06 4.04 -55.28
C THR A 551 23.95 4.99 -54.48
N SER A 552 23.75 6.29 -54.60
CA SER A 552 24.43 7.32 -53.80
C SER A 552 24.04 7.34 -52.32
N ALA A 553 22.87 6.81 -51.99
CA ALA A 553 22.41 6.69 -50.59
C ALA A 553 22.74 5.33 -49.94
N ASN A 554 22.98 4.28 -50.77
CA ASN A 554 23.38 2.95 -50.25
C ASN A 554 24.70 2.99 -49.46
N PHE A 555 25.59 3.93 -49.80
CA PHE A 555 26.83 4.14 -49.04
C PHE A 555 26.56 4.68 -47.62
N LEU A 556 25.48 5.45 -47.45
CA LEU A 556 25.04 5.97 -46.16
C LEU A 556 24.21 4.92 -45.35
N ASP A 557 23.51 4.03 -46.08
CA ASP A 557 22.61 3.04 -45.45
C ASP A 557 23.37 1.84 -44.83
N ASN A 558 24.53 1.47 -45.41
CA ASN A 558 25.33 0.33 -44.93
C ASN A 558 26.19 0.60 -43.70
N SER A 559 26.36 1.83 -43.26
CA SER A 559 27.14 2.16 -42.09
C SER A 559 26.25 2.35 -40.83
N LYS A 560 26.03 1.24 -40.11
CA LYS A 560 25.54 1.24 -38.74
C LYS A 560 24.17 1.90 -38.52
N ASN A 561 23.11 1.32 -39.06
CA ASN A 561 21.72 1.80 -38.91
C ASN A 561 21.16 1.75 -37.46
N GLY A 562 21.90 1.37 -36.50
CA GLY A 562 21.66 1.47 -35.06
C GLY A 562 20.20 1.63 -34.56
N GLY A 563 19.21 1.08 -35.28
CA GLY A 563 17.80 1.20 -34.90
C GLY A 563 17.05 2.42 -35.47
N LYS A 564 17.58 3.05 -36.52
CA LYS A 564 16.97 4.23 -37.16
C LYS A 564 16.14 3.83 -38.40
N THR A 565 14.96 4.43 -38.55
CA THR A 565 14.14 4.33 -39.77
C THR A 565 14.61 5.35 -40.76
N THR A 566 14.98 4.87 -41.97
CA THR A 566 15.43 5.73 -43.06
C THR A 566 14.26 6.05 -44.00
N LEU A 567 14.02 7.34 -44.21
CA LEU A 567 13.06 7.87 -45.18
C LEU A 567 13.81 8.51 -46.32
N TYR A 568 13.44 8.14 -47.54
CA TYR A 568 14.03 8.65 -48.79
C TYR A 568 13.15 9.74 -49.36
N PHE A 569 13.77 10.84 -49.82
CA PHE A 569 13.10 11.97 -50.42
C PHE A 569 13.63 12.16 -51.85
N ALA A 570 12.71 12.22 -52.80
CA ALA A 570 13.07 12.43 -54.21
C ALA A 570 12.24 13.55 -54.83
N GLN A 571 12.86 14.26 -55.80
CA GLN A 571 12.25 15.35 -56.54
C GLN A 571 12.47 15.08 -58.06
N ASP A 572 11.40 15.08 -58.87
CA ASP A 572 11.44 14.87 -60.32
C ASP A 572 12.33 13.68 -60.73
N ASN A 573 12.10 12.51 -60.13
CA ASN A 573 12.82 11.26 -60.33
C ASN A 573 14.31 11.26 -59.90
N ARG A 574 14.76 12.24 -59.11
CA ARG A 574 16.11 12.26 -58.53
C ARG A 574 16.05 12.25 -57.03
N LEU A 575 16.90 11.44 -56.41
CA LEU A 575 17.03 11.44 -54.93
C LEU A 575 17.65 12.77 -54.49
N ILE A 576 16.96 13.51 -53.61
CA ILE A 576 17.42 14.77 -53.02
C ILE A 576 18.04 14.61 -51.65
N GLY A 577 17.72 13.53 -50.93
CA GLY A 577 18.31 13.22 -49.63
C GLY A 577 17.56 12.14 -48.84
N ILE A 578 18.09 11.86 -47.70
CA ILE A 578 17.49 10.95 -46.73
C ILE A 578 17.37 11.60 -45.34
N ILE A 579 16.30 11.29 -44.64
CA ILE A 579 16.11 11.70 -43.26
C ILE A 579 15.97 10.42 -42.41
N ARG A 580 16.71 10.35 -41.32
CA ARG A 580 16.60 9.26 -40.37
C ARG A 580 15.81 9.69 -39.13
N VAL A 581 14.89 8.85 -38.75
CA VAL A 581 14.03 9.05 -37.59
C VAL A 581 14.21 7.86 -36.69
N ALA A 582 14.35 8.11 -35.39
CA ALA A 582 14.43 7.04 -34.37
C ALA A 582 13.71 7.44 -33.13
N ASP A 583 13.24 6.43 -32.43
CA ASP A 583 12.75 6.58 -31.06
C ASP A 583 13.97 6.62 -30.10
N VAL A 584 14.08 7.69 -29.33
CA VAL A 584 15.25 7.97 -28.49
C VAL A 584 15.10 7.31 -27.13
N ILE A 585 16.18 6.73 -26.62
CA ILE A 585 16.24 6.16 -25.27
C ILE A 585 16.10 7.30 -24.26
N LYS A 586 15.25 7.10 -23.23
CA LYS A 586 15.12 8.05 -22.11
C LYS A 586 16.45 8.19 -21.38
N ASP A 587 16.80 9.38 -20.96
CA ASP A 587 18.07 9.65 -20.27
C ASP A 587 18.27 8.80 -19.00
N THR A 588 17.18 8.49 -18.31
CA THR A 588 17.19 7.68 -17.07
C THR A 588 17.24 6.17 -17.31
N SER A 589 17.05 5.68 -18.55
CA SER A 589 16.93 4.25 -18.83
C SER A 589 18.20 3.48 -18.51
N LYS A 590 19.36 4.01 -18.91
CA LYS A 590 20.64 3.36 -18.68
C LYS A 590 20.95 3.24 -17.18
N GLU A 591 20.77 4.31 -16.42
CA GLU A 591 20.99 4.34 -14.97
C GLU A 591 20.06 3.34 -14.27
N ALA A 592 18.78 3.32 -14.63
CA ALA A 592 17.80 2.38 -14.06
C ALA A 592 18.17 0.91 -14.32
N ILE A 593 18.58 0.58 -15.53
CA ILE A 593 18.99 -0.78 -15.90
C ILE A 593 20.27 -1.19 -15.15
N GLU A 594 21.24 -0.29 -15.03
CA GLU A 594 22.47 -0.53 -14.27
C GLU A 594 22.15 -0.78 -12.78
N GLU A 595 21.27 0.00 -12.18
CA GLU A 595 20.82 -0.17 -10.79
C GLU A 595 20.12 -1.53 -10.57
N LEU A 596 19.20 -1.90 -11.46
CA LEU A 596 18.50 -3.20 -11.39
C LEU A 596 19.47 -4.38 -11.53
N ASN A 597 20.44 -4.29 -12.44
CA ASN A 597 21.47 -5.30 -12.59
C ASN A 597 22.37 -5.41 -11.32
N GLN A 598 22.70 -4.27 -10.67
CA GLN A 598 23.42 -4.26 -9.40
C GLN A 598 22.61 -4.87 -8.24
N MET A 599 21.28 -4.78 -8.32
CA MET A 599 20.39 -5.44 -7.36
C MET A 599 20.27 -6.96 -7.57
N GLY A 600 20.97 -7.52 -8.60
CA GLY A 600 20.98 -8.94 -8.94
C GLY A 600 19.79 -9.39 -9.77
N LEU A 601 19.08 -8.47 -10.42
CA LEU A 601 17.91 -8.76 -11.24
C LEU A 601 18.34 -8.95 -12.71
N GLN A 602 17.73 -9.92 -13.38
CA GLN A 602 17.90 -10.09 -14.81
C GLN A 602 17.02 -9.08 -15.56
N THR A 603 17.59 -8.33 -16.51
CA THR A 603 16.85 -7.39 -17.35
C THR A 603 16.74 -7.91 -18.77
N ILE A 604 15.52 -7.87 -19.34
CA ILE A 604 15.20 -8.34 -20.68
C ILE A 604 14.43 -7.24 -21.40
N MET A 605 14.76 -6.97 -22.66
CA MET A 605 13.96 -6.10 -23.52
C MET A 605 13.08 -6.95 -24.42
N LEU A 606 11.80 -6.65 -24.49
CA LEU A 606 10.78 -7.29 -25.33
C LEU A 606 10.30 -6.28 -26.38
N THR A 607 10.33 -6.65 -27.67
CA THR A 607 9.95 -5.71 -28.74
C THR A 607 9.49 -6.45 -30.00
N GLY A 608 8.63 -5.79 -30.78
CA GLY A 608 8.25 -6.22 -32.13
C GLY A 608 9.26 -5.85 -33.22
N ASP A 609 10.30 -5.08 -32.87
CA ASP A 609 11.34 -4.71 -33.86
C ASP A 609 12.16 -5.92 -34.30
N ASN A 610 12.83 -5.81 -35.43
CA ASN A 610 13.80 -6.81 -35.87
C ASN A 610 14.99 -6.90 -34.91
N GLU A 611 15.63 -8.06 -34.90
CA GLU A 611 16.69 -8.37 -33.92
C GLU A 611 17.87 -7.40 -33.96
N THR A 612 18.25 -6.90 -35.15
CA THR A 612 19.38 -5.96 -35.31
C THR A 612 19.11 -4.63 -34.61
N THR A 613 17.93 -4.07 -34.85
CA THR A 613 17.47 -2.84 -34.20
C THR A 613 17.35 -3.01 -32.70
N ALA A 614 16.71 -4.10 -32.28
CA ALA A 614 16.49 -4.41 -30.86
C ALA A 614 17.82 -4.55 -30.09
N ARG A 615 18.80 -5.28 -30.63
CA ARG A 615 20.14 -5.42 -30.04
C ARG A 615 20.90 -4.09 -29.98
N ALA A 616 20.75 -3.22 -30.97
CA ALA A 616 21.39 -1.90 -30.95
C ALA A 616 20.87 -0.99 -29.84
N ILE A 617 19.54 -0.99 -29.59
CA ILE A 617 18.89 -0.23 -28.55
C ILE A 617 19.22 -0.83 -27.19
N ALA A 618 19.11 -2.15 -27.03
CA ALA A 618 19.44 -2.85 -25.78
C ALA A 618 20.88 -2.59 -25.32
N LYS A 619 21.83 -2.62 -26.26
CA LYS A 619 23.25 -2.31 -25.97
C LYS A 619 23.42 -0.89 -25.43
N LYS A 620 22.72 0.09 -26.00
CA LYS A 620 22.77 1.49 -25.54
C LYS A 620 22.14 1.64 -24.15
N ALA A 621 21.05 0.90 -23.89
CA ALA A 621 20.37 0.89 -22.58
C ALA A 621 21.10 0.05 -21.52
N GLY A 622 22.10 -0.77 -21.87
CA GLY A 622 22.79 -1.67 -20.93
C GLY A 622 22.09 -3.00 -20.68
N ILE A 623 21.10 -3.37 -21.52
CA ILE A 623 20.37 -4.64 -21.43
C ILE A 623 21.09 -5.71 -22.23
N ARG A 624 21.29 -6.90 -21.62
CA ARG A 624 22.01 -8.01 -22.25
C ARG A 624 21.10 -8.95 -23.04
N ASN A 625 19.89 -9.16 -22.57
CA ASN A 625 18.94 -10.13 -23.11
C ASN A 625 17.84 -9.42 -23.88
N VAL A 626 17.56 -9.90 -25.10
CA VAL A 626 16.56 -9.31 -25.99
C VAL A 626 15.68 -10.42 -26.53
N ILE A 627 14.37 -10.17 -26.56
CA ILE A 627 13.38 -10.99 -27.25
C ILE A 627 12.75 -10.06 -28.31
N ALA A 628 13.15 -10.26 -29.55
CA ALA A 628 12.78 -9.45 -30.71
C ALA A 628 11.69 -10.13 -31.56
N GLU A 629 11.11 -9.38 -32.52
CA GLU A 629 10.12 -9.87 -33.49
C GLU A 629 8.85 -10.47 -32.87
N VAL A 630 8.45 -9.99 -31.67
CA VAL A 630 7.29 -10.47 -30.93
C VAL A 630 6.05 -9.67 -31.29
N LEU A 631 5.01 -10.34 -31.77
CA LEU A 631 3.73 -9.69 -32.02
C LEU A 631 3.06 -9.29 -30.68
N PRO A 632 2.22 -8.23 -30.65
CA PRO A 632 1.56 -7.79 -29.43
C PRO A 632 0.78 -8.91 -28.73
N ALA A 633 0.12 -9.79 -29.46
CA ALA A 633 -0.63 -10.93 -28.91
C ALA A 633 0.27 -12.01 -28.29
N ASP A 634 1.53 -12.09 -28.70
CA ASP A 634 2.46 -13.13 -28.23
C ASP A 634 3.31 -12.68 -27.03
N LYS A 635 3.26 -11.39 -26.67
CA LYS A 635 4.01 -10.86 -25.52
C LYS A 635 3.66 -11.59 -24.20
N GLU A 636 2.38 -11.90 -24.00
CA GLU A 636 1.92 -12.70 -22.84
C GLU A 636 2.60 -14.07 -22.81
N HIS A 637 2.72 -14.73 -23.96
CA HIS A 637 3.31 -16.06 -24.06
C HIS A 637 4.81 -16.07 -23.70
N GLU A 638 5.55 -15.02 -24.04
CA GLU A 638 6.95 -14.89 -23.64
C GLU A 638 7.10 -14.72 -22.13
N ILE A 639 6.23 -13.95 -21.49
CA ILE A 639 6.17 -13.86 -20.02
C ILE A 639 5.88 -15.24 -19.41
N GLN A 640 4.90 -15.97 -19.95
CA GLN A 640 4.55 -17.32 -19.48
C GLN A 640 5.72 -18.30 -19.60
N LYS A 641 6.50 -18.23 -20.68
CA LYS A 641 7.71 -19.08 -20.83
C LYS A 641 8.72 -18.86 -19.71
N LEU A 642 8.98 -17.59 -19.35
CA LEU A 642 9.89 -17.25 -18.26
C LEU A 642 9.36 -17.74 -16.90
N GLN A 643 8.07 -17.60 -16.65
CA GLN A 643 7.41 -18.11 -15.44
C GLN A 643 7.48 -19.62 -15.34
N ASN A 644 7.31 -20.35 -16.46
CA ASN A 644 7.42 -21.81 -16.51
C ASN A 644 8.84 -22.31 -16.21
N GLN A 645 9.86 -21.47 -16.33
CA GLN A 645 11.22 -21.74 -15.88
C GLN A 645 11.41 -21.52 -14.37
N GLY A 646 10.36 -21.22 -13.64
CA GLY A 646 10.37 -20.97 -12.20
C GLY A 646 10.82 -19.57 -11.79
N GLN A 647 10.88 -18.62 -12.73
CA GLN A 647 11.27 -17.24 -12.47
C GLN A 647 10.07 -16.41 -12.00
N LYS A 648 10.33 -15.50 -11.08
CA LYS A 648 9.39 -14.43 -10.71
C LYS A 648 9.62 -13.23 -11.62
N VAL A 649 8.63 -12.95 -12.48
CA VAL A 649 8.75 -12.03 -13.61
C VAL A 649 7.91 -10.77 -13.39
N ALA A 650 8.51 -9.58 -13.55
CA ALA A 650 7.77 -8.36 -13.77
C ALA A 650 7.73 -8.01 -15.26
N MET A 651 6.60 -7.51 -15.72
CA MET A 651 6.47 -6.80 -17.02
C MET A 651 6.33 -5.32 -16.77
N VAL A 652 7.13 -4.52 -17.48
CA VAL A 652 7.13 -3.05 -17.42
C VAL A 652 6.74 -2.52 -18.79
N GLY A 653 5.67 -1.74 -18.87
CA GLY A 653 5.12 -1.21 -20.13
C GLY A 653 4.27 0.05 -19.93
N ASP A 654 3.82 0.66 -21.03
CA ASP A 654 2.91 1.81 -21.02
C ASP A 654 1.41 1.43 -20.97
N GLY A 655 1.10 0.16 -21.13
CA GLY A 655 -0.21 -0.47 -20.91
C GLY A 655 -1.14 -0.53 -22.11
N ILE A 656 -0.94 0.23 -23.17
CA ILE A 656 -1.88 0.24 -24.32
C ILE A 656 -1.81 -1.07 -25.09
N ASN A 657 -0.58 -1.50 -25.43
CA ASN A 657 -0.35 -2.72 -26.21
C ASN A 657 0.09 -3.91 -25.32
N ASP A 658 0.43 -3.64 -24.06
CA ASP A 658 1.06 -4.58 -23.15
C ASP A 658 0.12 -5.12 -22.07
N ALA A 659 -1.14 -4.67 -22.06
CA ALA A 659 -2.12 -5.01 -21.04
C ALA A 659 -2.22 -6.53 -20.76
N PRO A 660 -2.26 -7.43 -21.75
CA PRO A 660 -2.27 -8.87 -21.49
C PRO A 660 -0.97 -9.38 -20.84
N ALA A 661 0.19 -8.85 -21.24
CA ALA A 661 1.48 -9.21 -20.68
C ALA A 661 1.66 -8.68 -19.25
N LEU A 662 1.19 -7.44 -18.98
CA LEU A 662 1.14 -6.85 -17.65
C LEU A 662 0.28 -7.67 -16.69
N ALA A 663 -0.93 -8.05 -17.13
CA ALA A 663 -1.84 -8.86 -16.33
C ALA A 663 -1.32 -10.30 -16.11
N ARG A 664 -0.52 -10.84 -17.02
CA ARG A 664 0.07 -12.17 -16.93
C ARG A 664 1.24 -12.24 -15.99
N ALA A 665 2.07 -11.22 -15.92
CA ALA A 665 3.27 -11.19 -15.11
C ALA A 665 2.97 -11.44 -13.62
N ASP A 666 3.97 -11.86 -12.83
CA ASP A 666 3.81 -11.93 -11.36
C ASP A 666 3.58 -10.53 -10.76
N VAL A 667 4.15 -9.50 -11.41
CA VAL A 667 3.89 -8.09 -11.12
C VAL A 667 3.87 -7.30 -12.43
N GLY A 668 2.73 -6.76 -12.80
CA GLY A 668 2.63 -5.78 -13.89
C GLY A 668 2.96 -4.38 -13.38
N ILE A 669 3.87 -3.68 -14.06
CA ILE A 669 4.29 -2.31 -13.71
C ILE A 669 3.99 -1.39 -14.88
N ALA A 670 3.04 -0.47 -14.71
CA ALA A 670 2.73 0.55 -15.71
C ALA A 670 3.55 1.81 -15.46
N ILE A 671 4.13 2.37 -16.54
CA ILE A 671 4.90 3.62 -16.52
C ILE A 671 4.06 4.77 -17.09
N GLY A 672 4.01 5.87 -16.34
CA GLY A 672 3.27 7.06 -16.72
C GLY A 672 1.76 6.91 -16.51
N ALA A 673 1.17 7.77 -15.73
CA ALA A 673 -0.28 7.77 -15.41
C ALA A 673 -1.18 8.14 -16.62
N GLY A 674 -0.76 7.79 -17.85
CA GLY A 674 -1.34 8.34 -19.08
C GLY A 674 -2.58 7.65 -19.61
N THR A 675 -2.85 6.40 -19.25
CA THR A 675 -4.02 5.67 -19.81
C THR A 675 -4.74 4.89 -18.72
N ASP A 676 -6.07 5.01 -18.70
CA ASP A 676 -6.94 4.27 -17.79
C ASP A 676 -6.73 2.74 -17.93
N ILE A 677 -6.40 2.26 -19.15
CA ILE A 677 -6.14 0.84 -19.46
C ILE A 677 -4.85 0.34 -18.77
N ALA A 678 -3.78 1.14 -18.74
CA ALA A 678 -2.55 0.79 -18.04
C ALA A 678 -2.77 0.69 -16.53
N ILE A 679 -3.51 1.66 -15.99
CA ILE A 679 -3.90 1.67 -14.58
C ILE A 679 -4.69 0.40 -14.26
N ASP A 680 -5.63 -0.02 -15.10
CA ASP A 680 -6.48 -1.20 -14.82
C ASP A 680 -5.70 -2.53 -14.86
N SER A 681 -4.74 -2.66 -15.76
CA SER A 681 -4.05 -3.93 -16.04
C SER A 681 -2.81 -4.19 -15.18
N ALA A 682 -2.19 -3.14 -14.58
CA ALA A 682 -0.97 -3.27 -13.80
C ALA A 682 -1.24 -3.47 -12.30
N ASP A 683 -0.30 -4.08 -11.59
CA ASP A 683 -0.25 -4.22 -10.13
C ASP A 683 0.41 -3.02 -9.45
N VAL A 684 1.35 -2.38 -10.14
CA VAL A 684 2.08 -1.18 -9.70
C VAL A 684 1.99 -0.12 -10.79
N VAL A 685 1.63 1.09 -10.41
CA VAL A 685 1.56 2.24 -11.33
C VAL A 685 2.62 3.27 -10.90
N LEU A 686 3.48 3.62 -11.84
CA LEU A 686 4.49 4.66 -11.68
C LEU A 686 3.98 5.97 -12.27
N MET A 687 3.86 7.00 -11.43
CA MET A 687 3.28 8.29 -11.84
C MET A 687 4.20 9.06 -12.78
N LYS A 688 5.51 8.89 -12.62
CA LYS A 688 6.52 9.46 -13.52
C LYS A 688 6.81 8.52 -14.69
N SER A 689 7.24 9.09 -15.78
CA SER A 689 7.70 8.32 -16.93
C SER A 689 9.17 7.88 -16.85
N GLN A 690 9.76 7.84 -15.64
CA GLN A 690 11.17 7.52 -15.40
C GLN A 690 11.35 6.06 -15.00
N LEU A 691 12.28 5.36 -15.68
CA LEU A 691 12.56 3.95 -15.36
C LEU A 691 13.19 3.74 -13.97
N THR A 692 13.85 4.74 -13.41
CA THR A 692 14.45 4.70 -12.05
C THR A 692 13.40 4.46 -10.95
N GLU A 693 12.13 4.70 -11.23
CA GLU A 693 11.05 4.38 -10.29
C GLU A 693 10.82 2.88 -10.14
N VAL A 694 11.14 2.07 -11.16
CA VAL A 694 11.06 0.61 -11.07
C VAL A 694 12.02 0.09 -9.99
N SER A 695 13.27 0.56 -10.00
CA SER A 695 14.25 0.19 -8.98
C SER A 695 13.83 0.68 -7.59
N THR A 696 13.27 1.88 -7.51
CA THR A 696 12.75 2.47 -6.27
C THR A 696 11.57 1.67 -5.71
N ALA A 697 10.63 1.24 -6.56
CA ALA A 697 9.51 0.38 -6.17
C ALA A 697 9.99 -0.95 -5.57
N ILE A 698 10.98 -1.59 -6.19
CA ILE A 698 11.57 -2.84 -5.70
C ILE A 698 12.31 -2.63 -4.37
N ARG A 699 13.07 -1.53 -4.22
CA ARG A 699 13.74 -1.19 -2.95
C ARG A 699 12.75 -0.93 -1.83
N LEU A 700 11.67 -0.19 -2.11
CA LEU A 700 10.62 0.09 -1.14
C LEU A 700 9.91 -1.20 -0.70
N SER A 701 9.59 -2.08 -1.65
CA SER A 701 9.04 -3.40 -1.37
C SER A 701 9.97 -4.22 -0.47
N LYS A 702 11.27 -4.35 -0.84
CA LYS A 702 12.29 -5.05 -0.03
C LYS A 702 12.40 -4.46 1.38
N ALA A 703 12.40 -3.14 1.51
CA ALA A 703 12.46 -2.46 2.81
C ALA A 703 11.21 -2.74 3.66
N THR A 704 10.03 -2.71 3.04
CA THR A 704 8.75 -2.99 3.71
C THR A 704 8.69 -4.43 4.20
N ILE A 705 9.03 -5.39 3.35
CA ILE A 705 9.01 -6.82 3.72
C ILE A 705 10.07 -7.14 4.79
N LYS A 706 11.25 -6.54 4.70
CA LYS A 706 12.28 -6.64 5.76
C LYS A 706 11.72 -6.13 7.10
N ASN A 707 11.07 -4.97 7.09
CA ASN A 707 10.44 -4.39 8.28
C ASN A 707 9.34 -5.29 8.86
N ILE A 708 8.50 -5.90 7.99
CA ILE A 708 7.49 -6.88 8.43
C ILE A 708 8.16 -8.08 9.10
N LYS A 709 9.22 -8.65 8.51
CA LYS A 709 9.96 -9.78 9.08
C LYS A 709 10.59 -9.42 10.44
N GLU A 710 11.16 -8.22 10.57
CA GLU A 710 11.68 -7.70 11.83
C GLU A 710 10.56 -7.56 12.88
N ASN A 711 9.41 -7.00 12.50
CA ASN A 711 8.24 -6.86 13.37
C ASN A 711 7.73 -8.22 13.87
N LEU A 712 7.60 -9.20 12.97
CA LEU A 712 7.18 -10.55 13.32
C LEU A 712 8.19 -11.23 14.25
N PHE A 713 9.48 -11.10 13.98
CA PHE A 713 10.54 -11.62 14.86
C PHE A 713 10.40 -11.05 16.28
N TRP A 714 10.29 -9.74 16.41
CA TRP A 714 10.13 -9.10 17.74
C TRP A 714 8.79 -9.44 18.38
N ALA A 715 7.72 -9.64 17.62
CA ALA A 715 6.42 -10.05 18.14
C ALA A 715 6.43 -11.48 18.74
N PHE A 716 7.33 -12.34 18.30
CA PHE A 716 7.40 -13.73 18.77
C PHE A 716 8.51 -14.00 19.80
N ILE A 717 9.68 -13.38 19.65
CA ILE A 717 10.88 -13.79 20.39
C ILE A 717 10.71 -13.67 21.89
N TYR A 718 10.09 -12.61 22.40
CA TYR A 718 9.90 -12.45 23.82
C TYR A 718 8.81 -13.40 24.39
N ASN A 719 7.84 -13.82 23.58
CA ASN A 719 6.90 -14.87 23.96
C ASN A 719 7.61 -16.24 24.07
N ILE A 720 8.47 -16.56 23.10
CA ILE A 720 9.26 -17.80 23.09
C ILE A 720 10.18 -17.88 24.31
N ILE A 721 10.80 -16.76 24.70
CA ILE A 721 11.65 -16.68 25.89
C ILE A 721 10.81 -16.58 27.16
N GLY A 722 9.76 -15.78 27.15
CA GLY A 722 8.96 -15.45 28.33
C GLY A 722 8.08 -16.58 28.81
N ILE A 723 7.50 -17.40 27.93
CA ILE A 723 6.63 -18.52 28.33
C ILE A 723 7.38 -19.54 29.19
N PRO A 724 8.57 -20.06 28.84
CA PRO A 724 9.33 -20.95 29.71
C PRO A 724 9.68 -20.33 31.07
N ILE A 725 10.05 -19.04 31.08
CA ILE A 725 10.35 -18.33 32.34
C ILE A 725 9.09 -18.21 33.20
N ALA A 726 7.96 -17.84 32.61
CA ALA A 726 6.67 -17.74 33.29
C ALA A 726 6.17 -19.10 33.80
N ALA A 727 6.42 -20.18 33.05
CA ALA A 727 6.10 -21.54 33.46
C ALA A 727 6.96 -22.03 34.63
N GLY A 728 7.97 -21.25 35.06
CA GLY A 728 8.78 -21.55 36.24
C GLY A 728 9.92 -22.55 35.97
N ILE A 729 10.35 -22.77 34.73
CA ILE A 729 11.43 -23.72 34.40
C ILE A 729 12.73 -23.38 35.11
N PHE A 730 13.01 -22.11 35.34
CA PHE A 730 14.20 -21.62 36.04
C PHE A 730 14.05 -21.51 37.54
N TYR A 731 12.85 -21.74 38.09
CA TYR A 731 12.60 -21.62 39.53
C TYR A 731 13.40 -22.62 40.37
N PRO A 732 13.50 -23.91 39.99
CA PRO A 732 14.28 -24.87 40.79
C PRO A 732 15.77 -24.55 40.88
N ALA A 733 16.36 -23.95 39.82
CA ALA A 733 17.78 -23.66 39.73
C ALA A 733 18.16 -22.31 40.37
N PHE A 734 17.32 -21.27 40.16
CA PHE A 734 17.65 -19.89 40.49
C PHE A 734 16.65 -19.21 41.46
N GLY A 735 15.58 -19.89 41.87
CA GLY A 735 14.51 -19.27 42.68
C GLY A 735 13.76 -18.14 41.95
N PHE A 736 13.95 -17.98 40.64
CA PHE A 736 13.37 -16.89 39.87
C PHE A 736 11.99 -17.25 39.33
N LYS A 737 10.99 -16.43 39.66
CA LYS A 737 9.61 -16.53 39.20
C LYS A 737 9.21 -15.23 38.49
N LEU A 738 8.69 -15.32 37.28
CA LEU A 738 8.16 -14.18 36.56
C LEU A 738 6.83 -13.73 37.18
N SER A 739 6.76 -12.48 37.63
CA SER A 739 5.51 -11.89 38.08
C SER A 739 4.58 -11.59 36.90
N PRO A 740 3.25 -11.84 37.04
CA PRO A 740 2.27 -11.46 36.00
C PRO A 740 2.34 -9.97 35.60
N MET A 741 2.67 -9.10 36.54
CA MET A 741 2.85 -7.65 36.26
C MET A 741 3.98 -7.37 35.31
N ILE A 742 5.15 -8.01 35.49
CA ILE A 742 6.31 -7.87 34.59
C ILE A 742 5.94 -8.41 33.21
N GLY A 743 5.21 -9.53 33.13
CA GLY A 743 4.70 -10.08 31.88
C GLY A 743 3.79 -9.09 31.13
N ALA A 744 2.85 -8.45 31.81
CA ALA A 744 1.95 -7.46 31.25
C ALA A 744 2.69 -6.20 30.76
N LEU A 745 3.72 -5.76 31.52
CA LEU A 745 4.54 -4.61 31.12
C LEU A 745 5.36 -4.91 29.84
N ALA A 746 6.05 -6.05 29.81
CA ALA A 746 6.83 -6.47 28.64
C ALA A 746 5.96 -6.55 27.38
N MET A 747 4.76 -7.08 27.50
CA MET A 747 3.80 -7.20 26.43
C MET A 747 3.33 -5.81 25.90
N SER A 748 3.08 -4.86 26.81
CA SER A 748 2.70 -3.50 26.42
C SER A 748 3.78 -2.80 25.61
N PHE A 749 5.05 -2.95 26.00
CA PHE A 749 6.20 -2.41 25.27
C PHE A 749 6.40 -3.05 23.89
N SER A 750 6.08 -4.33 23.74
CA SER A 750 6.19 -5.03 22.46
C SER A 750 5.37 -4.37 21.36
N SER A 751 4.13 -4.01 21.63
CA SER A 751 3.27 -3.32 20.65
C SER A 751 3.86 -1.97 20.24
N VAL A 752 4.41 -1.21 21.20
CA VAL A 752 5.09 0.06 20.94
C VAL A 752 6.31 -0.14 20.03
N PHE A 753 7.09 -1.19 20.30
CA PHE A 753 8.31 -1.49 19.55
C PHE A 753 7.98 -1.80 18.08
N VAL A 754 7.01 -2.68 17.84
CA VAL A 754 6.56 -3.05 16.48
C VAL A 754 6.08 -1.84 15.68
N VAL A 755 5.25 -0.98 16.31
CA VAL A 755 4.75 0.21 15.60
C VAL A 755 5.86 1.21 15.34
N THR A 756 6.74 1.45 16.32
CA THR A 756 7.87 2.36 16.13
C THR A 756 8.80 1.88 15.02
N ASN A 757 9.05 0.56 14.95
CA ASN A 757 9.83 -0.01 13.85
C ASN A 757 9.13 0.16 12.50
N ALA A 758 7.80 -0.05 12.40
CA ALA A 758 7.05 0.19 11.17
C ALA A 758 7.12 1.66 10.73
N LEU A 759 7.06 2.60 11.66
CA LEU A 759 7.18 4.03 11.37
C LEU A 759 8.56 4.44 10.83
N ARG A 760 9.61 3.62 11.01
CA ARG A 760 10.93 3.86 10.38
C ARG A 760 10.84 3.91 8.85
N LEU A 761 9.86 3.23 8.24
CA LEU A 761 9.64 3.28 6.79
C LEU A 761 9.32 4.70 6.29
N ARG A 762 8.88 5.62 7.13
CA ARG A 762 8.68 7.04 6.77
C ARG A 762 9.98 7.74 6.37
N PHE A 763 11.12 7.23 6.81
CA PHE A 763 12.45 7.76 6.46
C PHE A 763 13.06 7.07 5.24
N PHE A 764 12.27 6.28 4.51
CA PHE A 764 12.71 5.68 3.26
C PHE A 764 13.06 6.79 2.25
N SER A 765 14.29 6.76 1.71
CA SER A 765 14.76 7.67 0.68
C SER A 765 14.71 6.99 -0.68
N ALA A 766 14.05 7.63 -1.64
CA ALA A 766 14.02 7.18 -3.03
C ALA A 766 15.41 7.26 -3.70
N ARG A 767 16.25 8.23 -3.28
CA ARG A 767 17.60 8.39 -3.83
C ARG A 767 18.57 7.40 -3.21
N HIS A 768 19.35 6.72 -4.05
CA HIS A 768 20.54 6.02 -3.60
C HIS A 768 21.55 7.08 -3.11
N SER A 769 22.02 7.00 -1.88
CA SER A 769 23.17 7.80 -1.45
C SER A 769 24.43 7.23 -2.15
N ASN A 770 24.69 7.66 -3.36
CA ASN A 770 25.99 7.51 -3.99
C ASN A 770 27.01 8.44 -3.30
N HIS A 771 27.17 8.29 -1.98
CA HIS A 771 28.30 8.84 -1.21
C HIS A 771 28.84 7.75 -0.30
N LYS A 772 29.64 6.86 -0.88
CA LYS A 772 30.82 6.31 -0.23
C LYS A 772 31.99 6.59 -1.16
N ASN A 773 32.66 7.72 -0.93
CA ASN A 773 34.09 7.87 -1.21
C ASN A 773 34.87 6.87 -0.39
#